data_c47b21ec55e45aed007dd440ea6bbabf
#
_entry.id   c47b21ec55e45aed007dd440ea6bbabf
#
_cell.length_a   1.000
_cell.length_b   1.000
_cell.length_c   1.000
_cell.angle_alpha   90.00
_cell.angle_beta   90.00
_cell.angle_gamma   90.00
#
_symmetry.space_group_name_H-M   'P 1'
#
loop_
_entity.id
_entity.type
_entity.pdbx_description
1 polymer ?
#
loop_
_entity_poly.entity_id
_entity_poly.type
_entity_poly.pdbx_seq_one_letter_code
_entity_poly.pdbx_strand_id
1 'polypeptide(L)'
;MPMIPAISSGARMQGLVMYLAGPGKANEHTNPHVVAASSRAVFAAGGAGAEMQRGDAYELGHALDEARVVFGTEVTRRDTAALKAAQERGVTGKAAIAEATRDENVWHCSLSLPPDAAALDDATWSAIAHDFMEGMGFDDPDAADARWVAIRHGVTKNGGDHIHIAASRVRDDGSVVAKWLPHPTRGGNEGDYARAQRVARDLEAKYGMEVLSSYTKNMAARGRSHAQDAATRGVDGAEPRIAEAPSVILARRVRVAAAAAESEAEFVRLVRADGLVIRTARYDKSDPNAVTGFSVGQPASEYANKHGQPVMHGGKKLAEDLSLPRLREGWIDDDKSRADARSAWDHADERAPGARPRRDADTRASGQERTAATTSTGRDTTVPDGDVDVSARLRDLLSPIARTASTEADYAAALRAHPELMARPRFAKGSTTEVTGYVVALRPSIAADADGKPIWRNASYLGDGLALKDLRGRWPDSETHRKLAAAAWARTRSDTTHTRQSDPDAARSAHEDARRWERTVTGVSDKTSRGWHSAAADTAAAVGAAARTANPADAAHLNRLADSLSSVSGHRRPTRAPAARSRTSARRVAATMLAASRDDTTLLWRAVMKQVLATSAAISDAMAAQGHARQAAQIRAAIVDTERQYIGRAYAPDTRSVSRVVPSHSPVSKRSAPTRKEGDLGR
;
A
#
# COMPACT_ATOMS: atom_id res chain seq x y z
N MET A 1 3.58 5.71 -23.08
CA MET A 1 2.68 5.88 -21.93
C MET A 1 1.88 4.62 -21.72
N PRO A 2 1.74 4.09 -20.50
CA PRO A 2 1.11 2.79 -20.28
C PRO A 2 -0.40 2.83 -20.51
N MET A 3 -0.93 1.80 -21.15
CA MET A 3 -2.36 1.58 -21.35
C MET A 3 -2.90 0.66 -20.24
N ILE A 4 -4.00 1.04 -19.61
CA ILE A 4 -4.59 0.28 -18.50
C ILE A 4 -5.93 -0.32 -18.93
N PRO A 5 -5.99 -1.63 -19.22
CA PRO A 5 -7.24 -2.32 -19.47
C PRO A 5 -7.97 -2.67 -18.17
N ALA A 6 -9.26 -2.38 -18.09
CA ALA A 6 -10.13 -2.79 -17.00
C ALA A 6 -11.38 -3.50 -17.53
N ILE A 7 -11.47 -4.80 -17.24
CA ILE A 7 -12.56 -5.66 -17.73
C ILE A 7 -13.67 -5.77 -16.70
N SER A 8 -14.90 -5.73 -17.18
CA SER A 8 -16.10 -6.12 -16.45
C SER A 8 -17.03 -6.94 -17.34
N SER A 9 -17.99 -7.62 -16.74
CA SER A 9 -19.01 -8.40 -17.45
C SER A 9 -20.38 -7.98 -17.00
N GLY A 10 -21.36 -8.09 -17.88
CA GLY A 10 -22.75 -7.72 -17.61
C GLY A 10 -23.76 -8.63 -18.30
N ALA A 11 -25.03 -8.45 -17.92
CA ALA A 11 -26.15 -9.20 -18.48
C ALA A 11 -26.80 -8.46 -19.68
N ARG A 12 -26.78 -7.12 -19.68
CA ARG A 12 -27.61 -6.32 -20.58
C ARG A 12 -26.77 -5.37 -21.42
N MET A 13 -26.64 -5.63 -22.71
CA MET A 13 -25.93 -4.78 -23.66
C MET A 13 -26.58 -3.39 -23.75
N GLN A 14 -27.88 -3.34 -23.89
CA GLN A 14 -28.66 -2.11 -23.96
C GLN A 14 -28.37 -1.16 -22.79
N GLY A 15 -28.33 -1.71 -21.57
CA GLY A 15 -28.04 -0.90 -20.36
C GLY A 15 -26.62 -0.33 -20.34
N LEU A 16 -25.65 -1.09 -20.85
CA LEU A 16 -24.27 -0.64 -20.94
C LEU A 16 -24.13 0.49 -21.97
N VAL A 17 -24.62 0.30 -23.18
CA VAL A 17 -24.50 1.31 -24.26
C VAL A 17 -25.22 2.61 -23.89
N MET A 18 -26.42 2.52 -23.31
CA MET A 18 -27.16 3.69 -22.81
C MET A 18 -26.40 4.44 -21.71
N TYR A 19 -25.65 3.73 -20.86
CA TYR A 19 -24.80 4.37 -19.85
C TYR A 19 -23.61 5.08 -20.50
N LEU A 20 -22.95 4.45 -21.47
CA LEU A 20 -21.78 5.01 -22.14
C LEU A 20 -22.11 6.24 -23.02
N ALA A 21 -23.29 6.28 -23.61
CA ALA A 21 -23.80 7.42 -24.38
C ALA A 21 -24.37 8.53 -23.50
N GLY A 22 -24.68 8.25 -22.24
CA GLY A 22 -25.25 9.22 -21.31
C GLY A 22 -24.20 10.10 -20.62
N PRO A 23 -24.65 11.09 -19.83
CA PRO A 23 -23.74 12.04 -19.17
C PRO A 23 -22.85 11.41 -18.07
N GLY A 24 -23.03 10.12 -17.77
CA GLY A 24 -22.38 9.48 -16.64
C GLY A 24 -23.04 9.80 -15.30
N LYS A 25 -22.50 9.24 -14.20
CA LYS A 25 -23.05 9.45 -12.84
C LYS A 25 -22.74 10.83 -12.25
N ALA A 26 -21.69 11.47 -12.74
CA ALA A 26 -21.23 12.79 -12.26
C ALA A 26 -20.96 13.76 -13.43
N ASN A 27 -21.68 13.61 -14.55
CA ASN A 27 -21.49 14.38 -15.79
C ASN A 27 -20.05 14.33 -16.32
N GLU A 28 -19.38 13.20 -16.13
CA GLU A 28 -17.99 12.99 -16.56
C GLU A 28 -17.86 12.66 -18.05
N HIS A 29 -18.96 12.25 -18.71
CA HIS A 29 -18.97 11.94 -20.14
C HIS A 29 -19.20 13.20 -20.96
N THR A 30 -18.26 13.51 -21.83
CA THR A 30 -18.35 14.63 -22.76
C THR A 30 -18.17 14.12 -24.18
N ASN A 31 -19.03 14.52 -25.12
CA ASN A 31 -18.97 14.14 -26.52
C ASN A 31 -18.84 12.62 -26.74
N PRO A 32 -19.75 11.76 -26.23
CA PRO A 32 -19.68 10.33 -26.47
C PRO A 32 -19.89 10.04 -27.97
N HIS A 33 -18.93 9.34 -28.58
CA HIS A 33 -18.99 8.96 -30.00
C HIS A 33 -18.26 7.64 -30.26
N VAL A 34 -18.66 6.96 -31.34
CA VAL A 34 -18.04 5.70 -31.76
C VAL A 34 -16.74 6.00 -32.51
N VAL A 35 -15.62 5.40 -32.07
CA VAL A 35 -14.31 5.50 -32.74
C VAL A 35 -13.96 4.24 -33.55
N ALA A 36 -14.53 3.07 -33.19
CA ALA A 36 -14.35 1.81 -33.90
C ALA A 36 -15.51 0.86 -33.64
N ALA A 37 -15.73 -0.07 -34.54
CA ALA A 37 -16.72 -1.14 -34.41
C ALA A 37 -16.33 -2.36 -35.24
N SER A 38 -16.87 -3.53 -34.90
CA SER A 38 -16.65 -4.81 -35.61
C SER A 38 -17.11 -4.79 -37.06
N SER A 39 -18.07 -3.91 -37.42
CA SER A 39 -18.55 -3.77 -38.78
C SER A 39 -19.07 -2.36 -39.06
N ARG A 40 -19.20 -2.03 -40.36
CA ARG A 40 -19.80 -0.74 -40.78
C ARG A 40 -21.24 -0.59 -40.30
N ALA A 41 -22.00 -1.67 -40.22
CA ALA A 41 -23.38 -1.64 -39.74
C ALA A 41 -23.45 -1.27 -38.27
N VAL A 42 -22.63 -1.86 -37.43
CA VAL A 42 -22.51 -1.54 -36.00
C VAL A 42 -22.03 -0.11 -35.82
N PHE A 43 -21.04 0.34 -36.60
CA PHE A 43 -20.53 1.72 -36.58
C PHE A 43 -21.63 2.74 -36.91
N ALA A 44 -22.42 2.47 -37.95
CA ALA A 44 -23.52 3.33 -38.39
C ALA A 44 -24.66 3.40 -37.36
N ALA A 45 -24.99 2.27 -36.71
CA ALA A 45 -25.98 2.22 -35.63
C ALA A 45 -25.61 3.08 -34.42
N GLY A 46 -24.29 3.31 -34.20
CA GLY A 46 -23.79 4.21 -33.16
C GLY A 46 -23.61 5.66 -33.55
N GLY A 47 -24.29 6.14 -34.62
CA GLY A 47 -24.23 7.55 -35.07
C GLY A 47 -23.05 7.88 -35.99
N ALA A 48 -22.34 6.85 -36.54
CA ALA A 48 -21.30 7.01 -37.55
C ALA A 48 -20.15 7.97 -37.16
N GLY A 49 -19.75 8.00 -35.89
CA GLY A 49 -18.67 8.84 -35.36
C GLY A 49 -19.12 10.25 -34.94
N ALA A 50 -20.38 10.62 -35.13
CA ALA A 50 -20.95 11.81 -34.54
C ALA A 50 -21.21 11.63 -33.03
N GLU A 51 -21.50 12.74 -32.32
CA GLU A 51 -21.92 12.66 -30.92
C GLU A 51 -23.17 11.82 -30.79
N MET A 52 -23.06 10.75 -30.01
CA MET A 52 -24.07 9.70 -29.86
C MET A 52 -25.32 10.24 -29.13
N GLN A 53 -26.47 10.15 -29.79
CA GLN A 53 -27.73 10.48 -29.20
C GLN A 53 -28.35 9.23 -28.55
N ARG A 54 -29.40 9.47 -27.74
CA ARG A 54 -30.10 8.37 -27.05
C ARG A 54 -30.70 7.34 -28.01
N GLY A 55 -31.15 7.78 -29.19
CA GLY A 55 -31.66 6.91 -30.26
C GLY A 55 -30.57 5.99 -30.79
N ASP A 56 -29.42 6.57 -31.13
CA ASP A 56 -28.24 5.79 -31.61
C ASP A 56 -27.81 4.75 -30.58
N ALA A 57 -27.77 5.10 -29.29
CA ALA A 57 -27.44 4.19 -28.22
C ALA A 57 -28.45 3.04 -28.10
N TYR A 58 -29.73 3.31 -28.36
CA TYR A 58 -30.76 2.27 -28.36
C TYR A 58 -30.57 1.29 -29.53
N GLU A 59 -30.40 1.80 -30.75
CA GLU A 59 -30.17 0.99 -31.95
C GLU A 59 -28.87 0.20 -31.89
N LEU A 60 -27.81 0.85 -31.43
CA LEU A 60 -26.50 0.20 -31.25
C LEU A 60 -26.59 -0.97 -30.24
N GLY A 61 -27.26 -0.76 -29.10
CA GLY A 61 -27.43 -1.82 -28.12
C GLY A 61 -28.19 -3.04 -28.68
N HIS A 62 -29.20 -2.81 -29.53
CA HIS A 62 -29.90 -3.90 -30.22
C HIS A 62 -29.00 -4.57 -31.28
N ALA A 63 -28.30 -3.79 -32.09
CA ALA A 63 -27.40 -4.33 -33.11
C ALA A 63 -26.29 -5.22 -32.51
N LEU A 64 -25.75 -4.85 -31.35
CA LEU A 64 -24.75 -5.65 -30.65
C LEU A 64 -25.29 -6.94 -30.04
N ASP A 65 -26.57 -6.95 -29.61
CA ASP A 65 -27.18 -8.09 -28.91
C ASP A 65 -28.00 -9.01 -29.84
N GLU A 66 -28.11 -8.64 -31.12
CA GLU A 66 -28.99 -9.32 -32.08
C GLU A 66 -28.69 -10.82 -32.23
N ALA A 67 -27.41 -11.21 -32.37
CA ALA A 67 -27.02 -12.60 -32.50
C ALA A 67 -27.49 -13.45 -31.29
N ARG A 68 -27.29 -12.93 -30.08
CA ARG A 68 -27.76 -13.57 -28.86
C ARG A 68 -29.26 -13.82 -28.87
N VAL A 69 -30.04 -12.82 -29.27
CA VAL A 69 -31.50 -12.89 -29.33
C VAL A 69 -31.96 -13.88 -30.41
N VAL A 70 -31.38 -13.82 -31.61
CA VAL A 70 -31.73 -14.68 -32.76
C VAL A 70 -31.46 -16.15 -32.46
N PHE A 71 -30.30 -16.46 -31.87
CA PHE A 71 -29.92 -17.85 -31.55
C PHE A 71 -30.40 -18.32 -30.18
N GLY A 72 -30.95 -17.44 -29.35
CA GLY A 72 -31.36 -17.79 -27.96
C GLY A 72 -30.20 -18.24 -27.07
N THR A 73 -28.98 -17.80 -27.39
CA THR A 73 -27.78 -18.21 -26.65
C THR A 73 -27.60 -17.38 -25.37
N GLU A 74 -27.57 -18.08 -24.22
CA GLU A 74 -27.33 -17.44 -22.93
C GLU A 74 -25.94 -17.79 -22.41
N VAL A 75 -25.15 -16.76 -22.15
CA VAL A 75 -23.82 -16.90 -21.55
C VAL A 75 -23.89 -16.63 -20.06
N THR A 76 -23.56 -17.62 -19.25
CA THR A 76 -23.64 -17.53 -17.80
C THR A 76 -22.31 -17.83 -17.12
N ARG A 77 -22.15 -17.32 -15.90
CA ARG A 77 -21.04 -17.66 -15.01
C ARG A 77 -21.53 -18.06 -13.63
N ARG A 78 -20.75 -18.86 -12.93
CA ARG A 78 -20.99 -19.18 -11.53
C ARG A 78 -20.30 -18.15 -10.62
N ASP A 79 -21.07 -17.50 -9.76
CA ASP A 79 -20.59 -16.65 -8.70
C ASP A 79 -20.23 -17.52 -7.48
N THR A 80 -18.93 -17.77 -7.28
CA THR A 80 -18.43 -18.62 -6.20
C THR A 80 -18.73 -18.07 -4.81
N ALA A 81 -18.78 -16.74 -4.65
CA ALA A 81 -19.12 -16.10 -3.38
C ALA A 81 -20.60 -16.27 -3.06
N ALA A 82 -21.49 -16.10 -4.07
CA ALA A 82 -22.92 -16.33 -3.92
C ALA A 82 -23.21 -17.83 -3.66
N LEU A 83 -22.50 -18.74 -4.33
CA LEU A 83 -22.64 -20.18 -4.10
C LEU A 83 -22.28 -20.54 -2.64
N LYS A 84 -21.17 -20.04 -2.15
CA LYS A 84 -20.74 -20.26 -0.77
C LYS A 84 -21.75 -19.68 0.22
N ALA A 85 -22.24 -18.47 -0.01
CA ALA A 85 -23.25 -17.85 0.84
C ALA A 85 -24.58 -18.61 0.83
N ALA A 86 -25.00 -19.16 -0.31
CA ALA A 86 -26.17 -20.04 -0.41
C ALA A 86 -25.97 -21.33 0.42
N GLN A 87 -24.81 -21.97 0.29
CA GLN A 87 -24.45 -23.16 1.06
C GLN A 87 -24.39 -22.89 2.57
N GLU A 88 -23.87 -21.76 3.00
CA GLU A 88 -23.87 -21.34 4.41
C GLU A 88 -25.29 -21.12 4.98
N ARG A 89 -26.28 -20.80 4.12
CA ARG A 89 -27.69 -20.72 4.47
C ARG A 89 -28.43 -22.09 4.40
N GLY A 90 -27.72 -23.14 4.05
CA GLY A 90 -28.29 -24.50 3.94
C GLY A 90 -28.91 -24.81 2.58
N VAL A 91 -28.79 -23.91 1.58
CA VAL A 91 -29.24 -24.18 0.22
C VAL A 91 -28.19 -25.07 -0.47
N THR A 92 -28.62 -26.24 -1.03
CA THR A 92 -27.71 -27.23 -1.62
C THR A 92 -28.10 -27.62 -3.04
N GLY A 93 -27.19 -28.30 -3.75
CA GLY A 93 -27.47 -28.90 -5.06
C GLY A 93 -27.81 -27.86 -6.13
N LYS A 94 -28.80 -28.20 -6.97
CA LYS A 94 -29.24 -27.38 -8.11
C LYS A 94 -29.75 -25.99 -7.69
N ALA A 95 -30.40 -25.88 -6.54
CA ALA A 95 -30.93 -24.62 -6.03
C ALA A 95 -29.81 -23.65 -5.70
N ALA A 96 -28.73 -24.08 -5.02
CA ALA A 96 -27.58 -23.26 -4.74
C ALA A 96 -26.84 -22.79 -6.02
N ILE A 97 -26.77 -23.68 -7.03
CA ILE A 97 -26.19 -23.36 -8.34
C ILE A 97 -27.02 -22.29 -9.06
N ALA A 98 -28.34 -22.46 -9.09
CA ALA A 98 -29.26 -21.51 -9.72
C ALA A 98 -29.15 -20.12 -9.05
N GLU A 99 -29.14 -20.08 -7.73
CA GLU A 99 -28.98 -18.83 -6.96
C GLU A 99 -27.60 -18.15 -7.20
N ALA A 100 -26.59 -18.94 -7.54
CA ALA A 100 -25.23 -18.46 -7.81
C ALA A 100 -24.94 -18.22 -9.30
N THR A 101 -25.87 -18.52 -10.20
CA THR A 101 -25.70 -18.27 -11.64
C THR A 101 -26.00 -16.82 -11.95
N ARG A 102 -25.12 -16.20 -12.76
CA ARG A 102 -25.23 -14.82 -13.23
C ARG A 102 -25.06 -14.80 -14.74
N ASP A 103 -25.84 -13.98 -15.42
CA ASP A 103 -25.68 -13.74 -16.86
C ASP A 103 -24.36 -12.99 -17.11
N GLU A 104 -23.68 -13.39 -18.17
CA GLU A 104 -22.40 -12.84 -18.61
C GLU A 104 -22.36 -12.63 -20.13
N ASN A 105 -23.48 -12.18 -20.70
CA ASN A 105 -23.65 -12.00 -22.14
C ASN A 105 -22.79 -10.86 -22.69
N VAL A 106 -22.50 -9.86 -21.87
CA VAL A 106 -21.78 -8.64 -22.23
C VAL A 106 -20.36 -8.69 -21.67
N TRP A 107 -19.40 -8.47 -22.54
CA TRP A 107 -18.02 -8.18 -22.18
C TRP A 107 -17.77 -6.69 -22.35
N HIS A 108 -17.18 -6.06 -21.36
CA HIS A 108 -16.88 -4.64 -21.34
C HIS A 108 -15.44 -4.41 -20.88
N CYS A 109 -14.68 -3.60 -21.60
CA CYS A 109 -13.33 -3.19 -21.25
C CYS A 109 -13.15 -1.70 -21.44
N SER A 110 -12.63 -0.99 -20.44
CA SER A 110 -12.09 0.34 -20.66
C SER A 110 -10.59 0.27 -20.90
N LEU A 111 -10.09 0.98 -21.91
CA LEU A 111 -8.69 1.22 -22.16
C LEU A 111 -8.40 2.68 -21.82
N SER A 112 -7.58 2.92 -20.79
CA SER A 112 -7.30 4.26 -20.28
C SER A 112 -5.81 4.58 -20.33
N LEU A 113 -5.49 5.83 -20.65
CA LEU A 113 -4.15 6.39 -20.55
C LEU A 113 -3.97 7.14 -19.21
N PRO A 114 -2.74 7.30 -18.70
CA PRO A 114 -2.48 8.15 -17.55
C PRO A 114 -2.87 9.61 -17.79
N PRO A 115 -3.17 10.38 -16.72
CA PRO A 115 -3.60 11.79 -16.83
C PRO A 115 -2.56 12.73 -17.47
N ASP A 116 -1.28 12.36 -17.36
CA ASP A 116 -0.14 13.09 -17.94
C ASP A 116 0.16 12.66 -19.39
N ALA A 117 -0.67 11.77 -19.95
CA ALA A 117 -0.58 11.32 -21.31
C ALA A 117 -1.17 12.36 -22.29
N ALA A 118 -0.52 12.57 -23.44
CA ALA A 118 -1.18 13.25 -24.53
C ALA A 118 -2.40 12.44 -24.99
N ALA A 119 -3.52 13.11 -25.23
CA ALA A 119 -4.70 12.48 -25.79
C ALA A 119 -4.36 11.95 -27.21
N LEU A 120 -4.90 10.78 -27.54
CA LEU A 120 -4.79 10.21 -28.87
C LEU A 120 -5.92 10.75 -29.77
N ASP A 121 -5.68 10.75 -31.06
CA ASP A 121 -6.75 11.00 -32.04
C ASP A 121 -7.65 9.76 -32.22
N ASP A 122 -8.82 9.96 -32.83
CA ASP A 122 -9.79 8.88 -33.01
C ASP A 122 -9.29 7.78 -33.96
N ALA A 123 -8.47 8.14 -34.95
CA ALA A 123 -7.88 7.17 -35.87
C ALA A 123 -6.91 6.23 -35.14
N THR A 124 -6.10 6.77 -34.22
CA THR A 124 -5.19 5.98 -33.37
C THR A 124 -5.98 5.10 -32.40
N TRP A 125 -7.02 5.64 -31.74
CA TRP A 125 -7.89 4.84 -30.90
C TRP A 125 -8.63 3.75 -31.66
N SER A 126 -9.07 4.03 -32.90
CA SER A 126 -9.67 3.03 -33.78
C SER A 126 -8.71 1.88 -34.08
N ALA A 127 -7.50 2.19 -34.48
CA ALA A 127 -6.48 1.18 -34.75
C ALA A 127 -6.14 0.34 -33.51
N ILE A 128 -5.98 0.98 -32.35
CA ILE A 128 -5.75 0.30 -31.06
C ILE A 128 -6.93 -0.61 -30.72
N ALA A 129 -8.18 -0.18 -30.91
CA ALA A 129 -9.36 -0.96 -30.59
C ALA A 129 -9.45 -2.24 -31.45
N HIS A 130 -9.20 -2.15 -32.75
CA HIS A 130 -9.17 -3.32 -33.65
C HIS A 130 -8.06 -4.30 -33.23
N ASP A 131 -6.81 -3.85 -33.12
CA ASP A 131 -5.70 -4.69 -32.67
C ASP A 131 -5.95 -5.34 -31.30
N PHE A 132 -6.60 -4.58 -30.40
CA PHE A 132 -6.93 -5.10 -29.06
C PHE A 132 -7.99 -6.20 -29.15
N MET A 133 -9.05 -6.03 -29.96
CA MET A 133 -10.12 -7.01 -30.10
C MET A 133 -9.66 -8.26 -30.84
N GLU A 134 -8.77 -8.14 -31.82
CA GLU A 134 -8.06 -9.27 -32.42
C GLU A 134 -7.24 -10.03 -31.37
N GLY A 135 -6.38 -9.35 -30.64
CA GLY A 135 -5.58 -9.96 -29.55
C GLY A 135 -6.40 -10.57 -28.43
N MET A 136 -7.63 -10.11 -28.23
CA MET A 136 -8.60 -10.67 -27.26
C MET A 136 -9.40 -11.84 -27.82
N GLY A 137 -9.32 -12.13 -29.13
CA GLY A 137 -10.00 -13.23 -29.80
C GLY A 137 -11.49 -12.98 -30.09
N PHE A 138 -11.89 -11.71 -30.19
CA PHE A 138 -13.20 -11.34 -30.71
C PHE A 138 -13.20 -11.27 -32.23
N ASP A 139 -12.13 -10.73 -32.84
CA ASP A 139 -11.91 -10.69 -34.29
C ASP A 139 -11.01 -11.88 -34.68
N ASP A 140 -11.53 -13.11 -34.58
CA ASP A 140 -10.84 -14.33 -34.95
C ASP A 140 -11.18 -14.69 -36.39
N PRO A 141 -10.21 -14.70 -37.33
CA PRO A 141 -10.47 -14.97 -38.75
C PRO A 141 -11.00 -16.40 -39.03
N ASP A 142 -10.78 -17.33 -38.10
CA ASP A 142 -11.23 -18.71 -38.19
C ASP A 142 -12.60 -18.96 -37.54
N ALA A 143 -13.24 -17.91 -37.00
CA ALA A 143 -14.53 -17.98 -36.35
C ALA A 143 -15.52 -16.96 -36.94
N ALA A 144 -16.82 -17.14 -36.66
CA ALA A 144 -17.80 -16.11 -37.01
C ALA A 144 -17.57 -14.79 -36.25
N ASP A 145 -18.03 -13.68 -36.82
CA ASP A 145 -17.82 -12.35 -36.25
C ASP A 145 -18.48 -12.24 -34.86
N ALA A 146 -17.80 -11.60 -33.94
CA ALA A 146 -18.38 -11.14 -32.67
C ALA A 146 -18.59 -9.63 -32.74
N ARG A 147 -19.79 -9.16 -32.39
CA ARG A 147 -20.14 -7.77 -32.50
C ARG A 147 -19.60 -6.97 -31.31
N TRP A 148 -18.87 -5.89 -31.62
CA TRP A 148 -18.32 -4.99 -30.62
C TRP A 148 -18.26 -3.54 -31.12
N VAL A 149 -18.18 -2.60 -30.18
CA VAL A 149 -18.03 -1.17 -30.44
C VAL A 149 -17.04 -0.56 -29.43
N ALA A 150 -16.26 0.40 -29.90
CA ALA A 150 -15.42 1.25 -29.05
C ALA A 150 -15.99 2.67 -29.03
N ILE A 151 -16.32 3.14 -27.84
CA ILE A 151 -16.92 4.46 -27.58
C ILE A 151 -15.91 5.30 -26.81
N ARG A 152 -15.60 6.49 -27.33
CA ARG A 152 -14.83 7.52 -26.64
C ARG A 152 -15.81 8.54 -26.04
N HIS A 153 -15.60 8.97 -24.78
CA HIS A 153 -16.47 9.93 -24.14
C HIS A 153 -15.71 10.89 -23.21
N GLY A 154 -14.73 11.57 -23.80
CA GLY A 154 -13.94 12.58 -23.11
C GLY A 154 -12.81 12.00 -22.25
N VAL A 155 -12.45 12.75 -21.21
CA VAL A 155 -11.37 12.38 -20.28
C VAL A 155 -11.92 11.85 -18.96
N THR A 156 -11.15 10.97 -18.31
CA THR A 156 -11.51 10.51 -16.97
C THR A 156 -11.53 11.67 -15.97
N LYS A 157 -12.16 11.51 -14.81
CA LYS A 157 -12.11 12.49 -13.69
C LYS A 157 -10.68 12.95 -13.34
N ASN A 158 -9.69 12.13 -13.63
CA ASN A 158 -8.27 12.42 -13.39
C ASN A 158 -7.56 13.01 -14.61
N GLY A 159 -8.27 13.32 -15.71
CA GLY A 159 -7.72 13.92 -16.92
C GLY A 159 -7.14 12.93 -17.93
N GLY A 160 -7.21 11.61 -17.71
CA GLY A 160 -6.71 10.59 -18.65
C GLY A 160 -7.67 10.35 -19.82
N ASP A 161 -7.13 10.26 -21.03
CA ASP A 161 -7.88 9.86 -22.23
C ASP A 161 -8.25 8.38 -22.21
N HIS A 162 -9.42 7.99 -22.71
CA HIS A 162 -9.87 6.61 -22.66
C HIS A 162 -10.99 6.30 -23.65
N ILE A 163 -11.11 5.01 -23.97
CA ILE A 163 -12.24 4.43 -24.68
C ILE A 163 -12.88 3.31 -23.88
N HIS A 164 -14.14 3.05 -24.11
CA HIS A 164 -14.87 1.89 -23.62
C HIS A 164 -15.25 0.96 -24.76
N ILE A 165 -14.90 -0.31 -24.64
CA ILE A 165 -15.25 -1.34 -25.60
C ILE A 165 -16.38 -2.19 -25.02
N ALA A 166 -17.53 -2.20 -25.67
CA ALA A 166 -18.67 -3.08 -25.39
C ALA A 166 -18.75 -4.17 -26.44
N ALA A 167 -18.78 -5.43 -26.05
CA ALA A 167 -18.81 -6.57 -26.97
C ALA A 167 -19.84 -7.62 -26.54
N SER A 168 -20.55 -8.17 -27.53
CA SER A 168 -21.35 -9.39 -27.35
C SER A 168 -20.42 -10.59 -27.21
N ARG A 169 -20.74 -11.47 -26.28
CA ARG A 169 -20.04 -12.76 -26.16
C ARG A 169 -20.64 -13.84 -27.08
N VAL A 170 -21.72 -13.52 -27.77
CA VAL A 170 -22.34 -14.42 -28.75
C VAL A 170 -21.98 -13.92 -30.15
N ARG A 171 -21.43 -14.82 -30.97
CA ARG A 171 -21.03 -14.58 -32.35
C ARG A 171 -22.20 -14.66 -33.30
N ASP A 172 -22.04 -14.19 -34.51
CA ASP A 172 -23.10 -14.17 -35.54
C ASP A 172 -23.57 -15.57 -36.00
N ASP A 173 -22.91 -16.64 -35.58
CA ASP A 173 -23.33 -18.03 -35.74
C ASP A 173 -23.95 -18.66 -34.47
N GLY A 174 -24.12 -17.86 -33.41
CA GLY A 174 -24.63 -18.33 -32.13
C GLY A 174 -23.58 -18.98 -31.20
N SER A 175 -22.33 -19.14 -31.65
CA SER A 175 -21.24 -19.64 -30.81
C SER A 175 -20.79 -18.59 -29.78
N VAL A 176 -20.04 -19.02 -28.76
CA VAL A 176 -19.65 -18.14 -27.64
C VAL A 176 -18.15 -17.84 -27.69
N VAL A 177 -17.80 -16.57 -27.60
CA VAL A 177 -16.39 -16.15 -27.47
C VAL A 177 -15.80 -16.73 -26.18
N ALA A 178 -14.75 -17.52 -26.33
CA ALA A 178 -14.12 -18.23 -25.23
C ALA A 178 -13.38 -17.27 -24.29
N LYS A 179 -13.65 -17.38 -22.99
CA LYS A 179 -12.96 -16.60 -21.96
C LYS A 179 -11.51 -17.05 -21.76
N TRP A 180 -11.25 -18.34 -21.97
CA TRP A 180 -9.94 -18.97 -21.83
C TRP A 180 -9.44 -19.39 -23.21
N LEU A 181 -8.34 -18.79 -23.66
CA LEU A 181 -7.69 -19.11 -24.92
C LEU A 181 -6.27 -19.62 -24.67
N PRO A 182 -5.68 -20.39 -25.62
CA PRO A 182 -4.29 -20.79 -25.55
C PRO A 182 -3.36 -19.59 -25.40
N HIS A 183 -2.37 -19.72 -24.50
CA HIS A 183 -1.34 -18.67 -24.39
C HIS A 183 -0.35 -18.80 -25.54
N PRO A 184 -0.01 -17.71 -26.29
CA PRO A 184 0.77 -17.81 -27.52
C PRO A 184 2.18 -18.38 -27.35
N THR A 185 2.80 -18.26 -26.17
CA THR A 185 4.21 -18.62 -25.99
C THR A 185 4.51 -19.53 -24.79
N ARG A 186 3.57 -19.72 -23.84
CA ARG A 186 3.87 -20.44 -22.57
C ARG A 186 3.24 -21.81 -22.44
N GLY A 187 2.42 -22.20 -23.40
CA GLY A 187 1.54 -23.36 -23.23
C GLY A 187 0.43 -23.13 -22.16
N GLY A 188 -0.62 -23.96 -22.19
CA GLY A 188 -1.79 -23.81 -21.35
C GLY A 188 -2.71 -22.65 -21.76
N ASN A 189 -3.79 -22.45 -21.03
CA ASN A 189 -4.81 -21.44 -21.32
C ASN A 189 -4.60 -20.17 -20.49
N GLU A 190 -4.89 -19.02 -21.10
CA GLU A 190 -4.87 -17.70 -20.50
C GLU A 190 -6.29 -17.13 -20.43
N GLY A 191 -6.70 -16.66 -19.24
CA GLY A 191 -7.99 -15.98 -19.06
C GLY A 191 -7.96 -14.55 -19.62
N ASP A 192 -9.14 -14.00 -19.88
CA ASP A 192 -9.34 -12.69 -20.51
C ASP A 192 -8.63 -11.54 -19.76
N TYR A 193 -8.64 -11.52 -18.43
CA TYR A 193 -7.91 -10.50 -17.65
C TYR A 193 -6.38 -10.52 -17.89
N ALA A 194 -5.78 -11.70 -17.89
CA ALA A 194 -4.34 -11.84 -18.13
C ALA A 194 -4.00 -11.52 -19.58
N ARG A 195 -4.86 -11.96 -20.52
CA ARG A 195 -4.74 -11.69 -21.94
C ARG A 195 -4.82 -10.21 -22.25
N ALA A 196 -5.79 -9.48 -21.70
CA ALA A 196 -5.91 -8.04 -21.89
C ALA A 196 -4.66 -7.28 -21.42
N GLN A 197 -4.09 -7.68 -20.28
CA GLN A 197 -2.83 -7.08 -19.83
C GLN A 197 -1.66 -7.36 -20.78
N ARG A 198 -1.58 -8.55 -21.32
CA ARG A 198 -0.54 -8.91 -22.32
C ARG A 198 -0.74 -8.13 -23.61
N VAL A 199 -1.94 -8.16 -24.17
CA VAL A 199 -2.28 -7.45 -25.42
C VAL A 199 -2.02 -5.96 -25.27
N ALA A 200 -2.42 -5.35 -24.17
CA ALA A 200 -2.12 -3.93 -23.90
C ALA A 200 -0.60 -3.65 -23.92
N ARG A 201 0.26 -4.55 -23.40
CA ARG A 201 1.73 -4.39 -23.45
C ARG A 201 2.27 -4.54 -24.87
N ASP A 202 1.71 -5.46 -25.63
CA ASP A 202 2.09 -5.66 -27.05
C ASP A 202 1.73 -4.42 -27.87
N LEU A 203 0.56 -3.81 -27.62
CA LEU A 203 0.12 -2.56 -28.26
C LEU A 203 0.94 -1.34 -27.81
N GLU A 204 1.30 -1.24 -26.53
CA GLU A 204 2.22 -0.19 -26.07
C GLU A 204 3.53 -0.20 -26.87
N ALA A 205 4.09 -1.39 -27.11
CA ALA A 205 5.28 -1.54 -27.92
C ALA A 205 5.01 -1.19 -29.40
N LYS A 206 3.89 -1.65 -29.97
CA LYS A 206 3.50 -1.41 -31.39
C LYS A 206 3.31 0.09 -31.66
N TYR A 207 2.65 0.80 -30.76
CA TYR A 207 2.33 2.24 -30.91
C TYR A 207 3.37 3.18 -30.27
N GLY A 208 4.55 2.67 -29.89
CA GLY A 208 5.64 3.47 -29.32
C GLY A 208 5.32 4.11 -27.97
N MET A 209 4.40 3.50 -27.22
CA MET A 209 4.04 3.94 -25.89
C MET A 209 5.02 3.41 -24.85
N GLU A 210 5.07 4.05 -23.67
CA GLU A 210 5.84 3.53 -22.53
C GLU A 210 5.20 2.24 -21.99
N VAL A 211 5.96 1.16 -22.00
CA VAL A 211 5.49 -0.14 -21.47
C VAL A 211 5.42 -0.08 -19.95
N LEU A 212 4.27 -0.44 -19.37
CA LEU A 212 4.07 -0.43 -17.93
C LEU A 212 4.99 -1.43 -17.22
N SER A 213 6.00 -0.93 -16.53
CA SER A 213 7.03 -1.72 -15.86
C SER A 213 6.48 -2.66 -14.76
N SER A 214 5.32 -2.35 -14.16
CA SER A 214 4.65 -3.21 -13.18
C SER A 214 4.19 -4.55 -13.77
N TYR A 215 4.05 -4.63 -15.10
CA TYR A 215 3.68 -5.86 -15.80
C TYR A 215 4.89 -6.77 -16.07
N THR A 216 6.06 -6.21 -16.24
CA THR A 216 7.27 -7.01 -16.23
C THR A 216 7.42 -7.55 -14.82
N LYS A 217 7.18 -8.84 -14.60
CA LYS A 217 7.08 -9.62 -13.34
C LYS A 217 8.16 -9.37 -12.26
N ASN A 218 8.87 -8.26 -12.35
CA ASN A 218 10.02 -7.91 -11.55
C ASN A 218 9.73 -6.81 -10.51
N MET A 219 8.56 -6.16 -10.57
CA MET A 219 8.20 -5.07 -9.64
C MET A 219 7.41 -5.63 -8.46
N ALA A 220 7.88 -5.36 -7.25
CA ALA A 220 7.27 -5.87 -6.04
C ALA A 220 6.01 -5.10 -5.62
N ALA A 221 5.94 -3.80 -5.94
CA ALA A 221 4.84 -2.94 -5.53
C ALA A 221 3.54 -3.27 -6.29
N ARG A 222 2.45 -3.44 -5.55
CA ARG A 222 1.11 -3.59 -6.12
C ARG A 222 0.39 -2.26 -6.18
N GLY A 223 -0.46 -2.10 -7.21
CA GLY A 223 -1.37 -0.97 -7.32
C GLY A 223 -2.36 -0.93 -6.14
N ARG A 224 -2.83 0.27 -5.82
CA ARG A 224 -3.89 0.48 -4.82
C ARG A 224 -5.22 -0.03 -5.36
N SER A 225 -6.12 -0.45 -4.47
CA SER A 225 -7.50 -0.72 -4.87
C SER A 225 -8.27 0.59 -5.07
N HIS A 226 -9.28 0.59 -5.92
CA HIS A 226 -10.16 1.74 -6.15
C HIS A 226 -10.73 2.31 -4.83
N ALA A 227 -11.09 1.43 -3.88
CA ALA A 227 -11.58 1.86 -2.56
C ALA A 227 -10.52 2.59 -1.73
N GLN A 228 -9.25 2.17 -1.81
CA GLN A 228 -8.15 2.86 -1.14
C GLN A 228 -7.84 4.21 -1.81
N ASP A 229 -7.86 4.27 -3.14
CA ASP A 229 -7.68 5.53 -3.86
C ASP A 229 -8.80 6.52 -3.57
N ALA A 230 -10.05 6.07 -3.56
CA ALA A 230 -11.19 6.91 -3.19
C ALA A 230 -11.08 7.44 -1.75
N ALA A 231 -10.61 6.61 -0.81
CA ALA A 231 -10.44 7.02 0.57
C ALA A 231 -9.31 8.05 0.77
N THR A 232 -8.26 8.01 -0.07
CA THR A 232 -7.11 8.93 0.01
C THR A 232 -7.31 10.24 -0.75
N ARG A 233 -8.17 10.27 -1.78
CA ARG A 233 -8.42 11.48 -2.58
C ARG A 233 -9.66 12.25 -2.15
N GLY A 234 -10.55 11.64 -1.39
CA GLY A 234 -11.93 12.08 -1.25
C GLY A 234 -12.74 11.72 -2.50
N VAL A 235 -14.05 11.71 -2.40
CA VAL A 235 -14.98 11.48 -3.50
C VAL A 235 -16.00 12.61 -3.47
N ASP A 236 -16.28 13.20 -4.62
CA ASP A 236 -17.34 14.21 -4.81
C ASP A 236 -17.23 15.46 -3.90
N GLY A 237 -15.99 15.97 -3.72
CA GLY A 237 -15.71 17.17 -2.92
C GLY A 237 -15.62 16.92 -1.42
N ALA A 238 -15.74 15.67 -0.95
CA ALA A 238 -15.50 15.34 0.44
C ALA A 238 -13.99 15.29 0.75
N GLU A 239 -13.62 15.71 1.96
CA GLU A 239 -12.24 15.61 2.45
C GLU A 239 -11.72 14.15 2.44
N PRO A 240 -10.42 13.94 2.20
CA PRO A 240 -9.82 12.62 2.29
C PRO A 240 -10.08 11.98 3.65
N ARG A 241 -10.57 10.74 3.66
CA ARG A 241 -10.81 9.98 4.90
C ARG A 241 -9.53 9.51 5.58
N ILE A 242 -8.48 9.32 4.80
CA ILE A 242 -7.16 8.86 5.25
C ILE A 242 -6.08 9.60 4.47
N ALA A 243 -5.00 9.97 5.13
CA ALA A 243 -3.87 10.68 4.50
C ALA A 243 -3.07 9.78 3.55
N GLU A 244 -2.99 8.48 3.85
CA GLU A 244 -2.23 7.51 3.08
C GLU A 244 -2.93 6.14 3.06
N ALA A 245 -2.83 5.42 1.94
CA ALA A 245 -3.46 4.10 1.80
C ALA A 245 -2.86 3.08 2.79
N PRO A 246 -3.69 2.34 3.55
CA PRO A 246 -3.22 1.38 4.54
C PRO A 246 -2.28 0.31 3.99
N SER A 247 -2.49 -0.12 2.73
CA SER A 247 -1.61 -1.09 2.08
C SER A 247 -0.19 -0.56 1.87
N VAL A 248 -0.02 0.75 1.62
CA VAL A 248 1.29 1.40 1.44
C VAL A 248 2.01 1.51 2.78
N ILE A 249 1.29 1.98 3.82
CA ILE A 249 1.81 2.05 5.19
C ILE A 249 2.26 0.66 5.65
N LEU A 250 1.42 -0.36 5.47
CA LEU A 250 1.71 -1.73 5.88
C LEU A 250 2.90 -2.31 5.11
N ALA A 251 2.97 -2.14 3.79
CA ALA A 251 4.09 -2.63 2.98
C ALA A 251 5.42 -2.05 3.45
N ARG A 252 5.46 -0.76 3.74
CA ARG A 252 6.65 -0.05 4.25
C ARG A 252 7.06 -0.59 5.63
N ARG A 253 6.12 -0.64 6.58
CA ARG A 253 6.38 -1.09 7.96
C ARG A 253 6.81 -2.56 8.01
N VAL A 254 6.17 -3.44 7.25
CA VAL A 254 6.52 -4.85 7.15
C VAL A 254 7.90 -5.04 6.51
N ARG A 255 8.25 -4.26 5.49
CA ARG A 255 9.57 -4.32 4.86
C ARG A 255 10.69 -3.93 5.82
N VAL A 256 10.48 -2.87 6.62
CA VAL A 256 11.42 -2.46 7.66
C VAL A 256 11.62 -3.59 8.69
N ALA A 257 10.53 -4.15 9.22
CA ALA A 257 10.60 -5.25 10.18
C ALA A 257 11.30 -6.49 9.59
N ALA A 258 10.99 -6.83 8.32
CA ALA A 258 11.59 -7.97 7.63
C ALA A 258 13.10 -7.80 7.38
N ALA A 259 13.54 -6.59 7.05
CA ALA A 259 14.95 -6.28 6.84
C ALA A 259 15.73 -6.22 8.17
N ALA A 260 15.10 -5.74 9.24
CA ALA A 260 15.70 -5.68 10.57
C ALA A 260 15.80 -7.07 11.24
N ALA A 261 14.92 -8.01 10.91
CA ALA A 261 14.89 -9.35 11.50
C ALA A 261 16.02 -10.26 11.00
N GLU A 262 16.57 -11.08 11.89
CA GLU A 262 17.51 -12.19 11.56
C GLU A 262 16.79 -13.53 11.43
N SER A 263 15.60 -13.64 11.99
CA SER A 263 14.78 -14.85 11.99
C SER A 263 13.30 -14.51 11.81
N GLU A 264 12.52 -15.54 11.45
CA GLU A 264 11.06 -15.43 11.35
C GLU A 264 10.42 -15.05 12.70
N ALA A 265 10.91 -15.60 13.80
CA ALA A 265 10.45 -15.25 15.15
C ALA A 265 10.68 -13.76 15.46
N GLU A 266 11.85 -13.24 15.12
CA GLU A 266 12.17 -11.83 15.32
C GLU A 266 11.30 -10.93 14.45
N PHE A 267 11.07 -11.30 13.20
CA PHE A 267 10.15 -10.60 12.31
C PHE A 267 8.74 -10.44 12.93
N VAL A 268 8.18 -11.54 13.42
CA VAL A 268 6.86 -11.52 14.07
C VAL A 268 6.86 -10.60 15.29
N ARG A 269 7.92 -10.65 16.11
CA ARG A 269 8.06 -9.78 17.30
C ARG A 269 8.21 -8.31 16.90
N LEU A 270 9.01 -8.00 15.87
CA LEU A 270 9.20 -6.62 15.39
C LEU A 270 7.92 -6.02 14.80
N VAL A 271 7.17 -6.80 14.01
CA VAL A 271 5.88 -6.34 13.47
C VAL A 271 4.90 -6.01 14.59
N ARG A 272 4.88 -6.80 15.67
CA ARG A 272 4.06 -6.53 16.85
C ARG A 272 4.55 -5.35 17.67
N ALA A 273 5.86 -5.27 17.89
CA ALA A 273 6.47 -4.15 18.61
C ALA A 273 6.22 -2.82 17.91
N ASP A 274 6.08 -2.85 16.58
CA ASP A 274 5.66 -1.70 15.77
C ASP A 274 4.14 -1.39 15.89
N GLY A 275 3.39 -2.13 16.68
CA GLY A 275 1.95 -1.92 16.94
C GLY A 275 1.03 -2.46 15.85
N LEU A 276 1.54 -3.27 14.91
CA LEU A 276 0.71 -3.92 13.89
C LEU A 276 0.09 -5.21 14.41
N VAL A 277 -1.06 -5.55 13.87
CA VAL A 277 -1.71 -6.85 14.07
C VAL A 277 -1.18 -7.81 13.01
N ILE A 278 -0.57 -8.92 13.41
CA ILE A 278 -0.09 -9.97 12.50
C ILE A 278 -0.72 -11.31 12.86
N ARG A 279 -1.14 -12.08 11.86
CA ARG A 279 -1.78 -13.39 11.99
C ARG A 279 -1.27 -14.34 10.93
N THR A 280 -1.31 -15.64 11.21
CA THR A 280 -1.13 -16.69 10.21
C THR A 280 -2.25 -16.62 9.16
N ALA A 281 -1.92 -16.71 7.88
CA ALA A 281 -2.90 -16.62 6.80
C ALA A 281 -3.11 -17.95 6.06
N ARG A 282 -2.12 -18.83 6.07
CA ARG A 282 -2.13 -20.12 5.37
C ARG A 282 -1.40 -21.16 6.19
N TYR A 283 -1.90 -22.38 6.13
CA TYR A 283 -1.26 -23.58 6.66
C TYR A 283 -0.97 -24.52 5.50
N ASP A 284 0.05 -25.34 5.63
CA ASP A 284 0.30 -26.42 4.69
C ASP A 284 -0.79 -27.49 4.84
N LYS A 285 -1.25 -28.05 3.71
CA LYS A 285 -2.28 -29.10 3.74
C LYS A 285 -1.72 -30.44 4.28
N SER A 286 -0.42 -30.65 4.09
CA SER A 286 0.30 -31.82 4.56
C SER A 286 0.79 -31.71 6.01
N ASP A 287 0.99 -30.47 6.50
CA ASP A 287 1.36 -30.16 7.88
C ASP A 287 0.53 -28.98 8.40
N PRO A 288 -0.53 -29.22 9.17
CA PRO A 288 -1.37 -28.17 9.73
C PRO A 288 -0.64 -27.19 10.66
N ASN A 289 0.57 -27.55 11.14
CA ASN A 289 1.40 -26.71 11.99
C ASN A 289 2.40 -25.86 11.19
N ALA A 290 2.54 -26.10 9.89
CA ALA A 290 3.42 -25.31 9.04
C ALA A 290 2.75 -24.04 8.56
N VAL A 291 3.27 -22.90 9.00
CA VAL A 291 2.83 -21.58 8.54
C VAL A 291 3.42 -21.30 7.17
N THR A 292 2.58 -21.15 6.14
CA THR A 292 3.01 -20.87 4.76
C THR A 292 2.79 -19.42 4.33
N GLY A 293 2.14 -18.61 5.18
CA GLY A 293 1.86 -17.21 4.90
C GLY A 293 1.37 -16.46 6.12
N PHE A 294 1.24 -15.16 5.99
CA PHE A 294 0.71 -14.30 7.04
C PHE A 294 -0.19 -13.20 6.47
N SER A 295 -0.96 -12.61 7.35
CA SER A 295 -1.70 -11.37 7.10
C SER A 295 -1.36 -10.35 8.18
N VAL A 296 -1.35 -9.08 7.81
CA VAL A 296 -1.03 -7.96 8.67
C VAL A 296 -2.04 -6.83 8.49
N GLY A 297 -2.34 -6.11 9.55
CA GLY A 297 -3.24 -4.95 9.54
C GLY A 297 -2.82 -3.92 10.56
N GLN A 298 -3.28 -2.69 10.36
CA GLN A 298 -3.22 -1.67 11.40
C GLN A 298 -4.19 -2.03 12.52
N PRO A 299 -3.96 -1.59 13.77
CA PRO A 299 -4.95 -1.72 14.85
C PRO A 299 -6.30 -1.12 14.43
N ALA A 300 -7.40 -1.69 14.91
CA ALA A 300 -8.73 -1.19 14.61
C ALA A 300 -8.94 0.29 15.01
N SER A 301 -8.17 0.78 15.99
CA SER A 301 -8.14 2.19 16.38
C SER A 301 -7.52 3.13 15.34
N GLU A 302 -6.67 2.61 14.42
CA GLU A 302 -6.06 3.37 13.34
C GLU A 302 -6.83 3.20 12.03
N TYR A 303 -7.22 1.95 11.71
CA TYR A 303 -8.00 1.66 10.51
C TYR A 303 -8.82 0.39 10.69
N ALA A 304 -10.14 0.52 10.59
CA ALA A 304 -11.08 -0.58 10.78
C ALA A 304 -12.05 -0.71 9.60
N ASN A 305 -12.58 -1.94 9.40
CA ASN A 305 -13.69 -2.18 8.50
C ASN A 305 -15.02 -1.71 9.14
N LYS A 306 -16.12 -1.82 8.38
CA LYS A 306 -17.47 -1.44 8.85
C LYS A 306 -17.94 -2.17 10.12
N HIS A 307 -17.26 -3.24 10.51
CA HIS A 307 -17.55 -4.02 11.72
C HIS A 307 -16.60 -3.71 12.88
N GLY A 308 -15.79 -2.65 12.78
CA GLY A 308 -14.82 -2.26 13.80
C GLY A 308 -13.62 -3.21 13.95
N GLN A 309 -13.34 -4.04 12.93
CA GLN A 309 -12.21 -4.98 12.97
C GLN A 309 -11.05 -4.48 12.11
N PRO A 310 -9.79 -4.83 12.44
CA PRO A 310 -8.62 -4.54 11.62
C PRO A 310 -8.79 -5.04 10.20
N VAL A 311 -8.46 -4.22 9.20
CA VAL A 311 -8.42 -4.65 7.80
C VAL A 311 -7.11 -5.37 7.54
N MET A 312 -7.19 -6.68 7.30
CA MET A 312 -6.02 -7.55 7.16
C MET A 312 -5.59 -7.70 5.71
N HIS A 313 -4.30 -7.56 5.45
CA HIS A 313 -3.69 -7.73 4.15
C HIS A 313 -2.67 -8.88 4.19
N GLY A 314 -2.76 -9.84 3.27
CA GLY A 314 -1.74 -10.88 3.14
C GLY A 314 -0.40 -10.28 2.67
N GLY A 315 0.73 -10.74 3.19
CA GLY A 315 2.05 -10.22 2.84
C GLY A 315 2.27 -10.17 1.33
N LYS A 316 1.98 -11.26 0.60
CA LYS A 316 2.04 -11.29 -0.87
C LYS A 316 1.08 -10.30 -1.56
N LYS A 317 -0.02 -9.91 -0.91
CA LYS A 317 -0.95 -8.90 -1.43
C LYS A 317 -0.44 -7.48 -1.24
N LEU A 318 0.41 -7.24 -0.26
CA LEU A 318 1.08 -5.95 -0.07
C LEU A 318 2.17 -5.75 -1.13
N ALA A 319 3.06 -6.73 -1.25
CA ALA A 319 4.12 -6.74 -2.26
C ALA A 319 4.64 -8.18 -2.45
N GLU A 320 5.18 -8.51 -3.62
CA GLU A 320 5.67 -9.87 -3.92
C GLU A 320 6.86 -10.25 -3.03
N ASP A 321 7.73 -9.29 -2.71
CA ASP A 321 8.89 -9.44 -1.81
C ASP A 321 8.49 -9.70 -0.36
N LEU A 322 7.26 -9.41 0.03
CA LEU A 322 6.75 -9.59 1.38
C LEU A 322 5.98 -10.91 1.56
N SER A 323 6.04 -11.83 0.60
CA SER A 323 5.53 -13.19 0.82
C SER A 323 6.43 -13.95 1.78
N LEU A 324 5.86 -14.72 2.72
CA LEU A 324 6.63 -15.43 3.75
C LEU A 324 7.75 -16.32 3.19
N PRO A 325 7.53 -17.10 2.09
CA PRO A 325 8.60 -17.86 1.48
C PRO A 325 9.78 -17.00 1.00
N ARG A 326 9.50 -15.76 0.55
CA ARG A 326 10.56 -14.82 0.11
C ARG A 326 11.32 -14.23 1.28
N LEU A 327 10.61 -13.88 2.34
CA LEU A 327 11.22 -13.36 3.55
C LEU A 327 12.16 -14.39 4.19
N ARG A 328 11.75 -15.66 4.22
CA ARG A 328 12.57 -16.78 4.73
C ARG A 328 13.90 -16.97 3.98
N GLU A 329 13.98 -16.61 2.70
CA GLU A 329 15.23 -16.65 1.94
C GLU A 329 16.33 -15.78 2.56
N GLY A 330 15.96 -14.74 3.32
CA GLY A 330 16.88 -13.79 3.96
C GLY A 330 17.15 -14.03 5.44
N TRP A 331 16.56 -15.06 6.06
CA TRP A 331 16.66 -15.32 7.49
C TRP A 331 17.42 -16.63 7.81
N ILE A 332 17.84 -16.75 9.06
CA ILE A 332 18.42 -17.99 9.58
C ILE A 332 17.33 -19.07 9.59
N ASP A 333 17.62 -20.22 9.01
CA ASP A 333 16.70 -21.35 8.87
C ASP A 333 17.35 -22.63 9.42
N ASP A 334 17.42 -22.72 10.73
CA ASP A 334 17.81 -23.92 11.48
C ASP A 334 16.66 -24.43 12.37
N ASP A 335 16.82 -25.59 12.99
CA ASP A 335 15.74 -26.20 13.78
C ASP A 335 15.34 -25.33 14.98
N LYS A 336 16.30 -24.65 15.60
CA LYS A 336 16.05 -23.72 16.69
C LYS A 336 15.24 -22.52 16.21
N SER A 337 15.63 -21.91 15.10
CA SER A 337 14.90 -20.77 14.51
C SER A 337 13.49 -21.15 14.10
N ARG A 338 13.28 -22.38 13.60
CA ARG A 338 11.93 -22.89 13.25
C ARG A 338 11.09 -23.15 14.50
N ALA A 339 11.66 -23.65 15.59
CA ALA A 339 10.97 -23.81 16.86
C ALA A 339 10.57 -22.46 17.47
N ASP A 340 11.50 -21.50 17.48
CA ASP A 340 11.25 -20.13 17.93
C ASP A 340 10.18 -19.43 17.08
N ALA A 341 10.15 -19.68 15.77
CA ALA A 341 9.14 -19.15 14.86
C ALA A 341 7.73 -19.68 15.19
N ARG A 342 7.61 -21.00 15.42
CA ARG A 342 6.33 -21.59 15.85
C ARG A 342 5.82 -20.93 17.13
N SER A 343 6.66 -20.84 18.16
CA SER A 343 6.31 -20.18 19.42
C SER A 343 5.89 -18.71 19.19
N ALA A 344 6.61 -17.99 18.32
CA ALA A 344 6.27 -16.61 18.02
C ALA A 344 4.90 -16.48 17.30
N TRP A 345 4.54 -17.41 16.43
CA TRP A 345 3.26 -17.44 15.76
C TRP A 345 2.11 -17.82 16.70
N ASP A 346 2.29 -18.80 17.56
CA ASP A 346 1.26 -19.24 18.52
C ASP A 346 0.84 -18.10 19.47
N HIS A 347 1.81 -17.33 19.96
CA HIS A 347 1.53 -16.13 20.75
C HIS A 347 0.96 -14.95 19.92
N ALA A 348 0.92 -15.09 18.58
CA ALA A 348 0.33 -14.06 17.70
C ALA A 348 -1.19 -13.98 17.84
N ASP A 349 -1.84 -15.10 18.04
CA ASP A 349 -3.30 -15.19 18.09
C ASP A 349 -3.87 -14.82 19.47
N GLU A 350 -3.06 -14.97 20.55
CA GLU A 350 -3.50 -14.72 21.91
C GLU A 350 -3.71 -13.23 22.29
N ARG A 351 -3.19 -12.27 21.51
CA ARG A 351 -3.21 -10.83 21.84
C ARG A 351 -4.02 -9.96 20.86
N ALA A 352 -4.86 -10.53 20.02
CA ALA A 352 -5.79 -9.75 19.22
C ALA A 352 -7.04 -9.41 20.05
N PRO A 353 -7.30 -8.13 20.39
CA PRO A 353 -8.55 -7.78 21.05
C PRO A 353 -9.72 -8.12 20.12
N GLY A 354 -10.54 -9.11 20.50
CA GLY A 354 -11.76 -9.48 19.79
C GLY A 354 -11.78 -10.85 19.06
N ALA A 355 -10.74 -11.69 19.19
CA ALA A 355 -10.84 -13.07 18.73
C ALA A 355 -11.73 -13.87 19.70
N ARG A 356 -12.90 -14.32 19.22
CA ARG A 356 -13.71 -15.30 19.97
C ARG A 356 -12.91 -16.57 20.09
N PRO A 357 -12.83 -17.22 21.29
CA PRO A 357 -12.18 -18.51 21.44
C PRO A 357 -12.93 -19.54 20.58
N ARG A 358 -12.18 -20.38 19.85
CA ARG A 358 -12.72 -21.61 19.28
C ARG A 358 -13.33 -22.41 20.45
N ARG A 359 -14.59 -22.75 20.32
CA ARG A 359 -15.24 -23.73 21.20
C ARG A 359 -14.57 -25.07 20.93
N ASP A 360 -13.67 -25.46 21.77
CA ASP A 360 -13.37 -26.85 21.98
C ASP A 360 -14.43 -27.40 22.94
N ALA A 361 -15.05 -28.47 22.51
CA ALA A 361 -16.05 -29.18 23.28
C ALA A 361 -15.38 -29.89 24.45
N ASP A 362 -16.11 -29.95 25.55
CA ASP A 362 -15.92 -30.80 26.72
C ASP A 362 -14.79 -30.46 27.70
N THR A 363 -15.17 -29.82 28.79
CA THR A 363 -15.18 -30.49 30.12
C THR A 363 -15.95 -29.67 31.15
N ARG A 364 -16.95 -30.31 31.75
CA ARG A 364 -17.64 -29.87 32.98
C ARG A 364 -16.72 -30.04 34.17
N ALA A 365 -16.71 -29.10 35.10
CA ALA A 365 -17.09 -29.31 36.48
C ALA A 365 -16.61 -28.21 37.43
N SER A 366 -17.55 -27.82 38.25
CA SER A 366 -17.49 -27.42 39.70
C SER A 366 -16.88 -26.06 40.05
N GLY A 367 -17.80 -25.28 40.58
CA GLY A 367 -17.65 -24.05 41.27
C GLY A 367 -17.09 -24.16 42.69
N GLN A 368 -16.75 -23.01 43.20
CA GLN A 368 -17.04 -22.61 44.58
C GLN A 368 -16.68 -21.14 44.78
N GLU A 369 -17.64 -20.41 45.26
CA GLU A 369 -17.54 -19.09 45.88
C GLU A 369 -16.58 -19.12 47.06
N ARG A 370 -15.89 -18.00 47.27
CA ARG A 370 -15.65 -17.47 48.62
C ARG A 370 -15.38 -15.96 48.60
N THR A 371 -16.16 -15.33 49.42
CA THR A 371 -16.25 -13.92 49.84
C THR A 371 -15.12 -13.47 50.76
N ALA A 372 -14.88 -12.17 50.72
CA ALA A 372 -14.52 -11.21 51.80
C ALA A 372 -13.05 -11.18 52.27
N ALA A 373 -12.42 -10.06 52.35
CA ALA A 373 -12.60 -9.00 53.34
C ALA A 373 -11.56 -7.87 53.14
N THR A 374 -12.00 -6.71 53.41
CA THR A 374 -11.32 -5.43 53.62
C THR A 374 -10.21 -5.47 54.64
N THR A 375 -9.08 -4.80 54.35
CA THR A 375 -8.38 -4.02 55.40
C THR A 375 -7.53 -2.91 54.75
N SER A 376 -7.83 -1.69 55.17
CA SER A 376 -7.09 -0.47 55.01
C SER A 376 -5.87 -0.46 55.92
N THR A 377 -4.70 -0.09 55.40
CA THR A 377 -3.68 0.51 56.28
C THR A 377 -3.01 1.65 55.55
N GLY A 378 -3.26 2.82 56.04
CA GLY A 378 -2.56 4.05 55.72
C GLY A 378 -1.10 3.97 56.16
N ARG A 379 -0.23 4.56 55.41
CA ARG A 379 1.05 5.03 55.90
C ARG A 379 1.32 6.41 55.30
N ASP A 380 1.22 7.33 56.21
CA ASP A 380 1.71 8.69 56.15
C ASP A 380 3.25 8.66 56.00
N THR A 381 3.81 9.31 55.00
CA THR A 381 5.23 9.60 54.94
C THR A 381 5.40 11.05 54.44
N THR A 382 5.80 11.88 55.35
CA THR A 382 6.30 13.24 55.19
C THR A 382 7.42 13.31 54.18
N VAL A 383 7.34 14.29 53.25
CA VAL A 383 8.21 14.53 52.10
C VAL A 383 9.26 15.57 52.47
N PRO A 384 10.55 15.42 52.01
CA PRO A 384 11.56 16.44 52.17
C PRO A 384 11.39 17.61 51.18
N ASP A 385 11.81 18.78 51.58
CA ASP A 385 11.55 20.11 51.02
C ASP A 385 12.13 20.42 49.62
N GLY A 386 12.76 19.45 48.90
CA GLY A 386 13.27 19.62 47.56
C GLY A 386 12.32 19.25 46.42
N ASP A 387 11.11 18.78 46.73
CA ASP A 387 10.21 18.08 45.79
C ASP A 387 9.04 18.95 45.26
N VAL A 388 8.92 20.18 45.72
CA VAL A 388 7.82 21.10 45.38
C VAL A 388 7.85 21.49 43.89
N ASP A 389 9.03 21.60 43.29
CA ASP A 389 9.22 22.04 41.89
C ASP A 389 8.74 20.98 40.89
N VAL A 390 9.06 19.70 41.10
CA VAL A 390 8.66 18.60 40.22
C VAL A 390 7.14 18.44 40.13
N SER A 391 6.45 18.54 41.29
CA SER A 391 4.99 18.40 41.33
C SER A 391 4.29 19.60 40.70
N ALA A 392 4.80 20.82 40.93
CA ALA A 392 4.31 22.02 40.28
C ALA A 392 4.49 21.94 38.75
N ARG A 393 5.68 21.56 38.27
CA ARG A 393 5.96 21.39 36.85
C ARG A 393 5.06 20.35 36.19
N LEU A 394 4.86 19.20 36.83
CA LEU A 394 3.94 18.17 36.34
C LEU A 394 2.50 18.67 36.23
N ARG A 395 2.02 19.45 37.24
CA ARG A 395 0.70 20.06 37.19
C ARG A 395 0.52 21.03 36.03
N ASP A 396 1.53 21.88 35.78
CA ASP A 396 1.52 22.88 34.72
C ASP A 396 1.47 22.21 33.35
N LEU A 397 2.14 21.08 33.15
CA LEU A 397 2.15 20.31 31.90
C LEU A 397 0.85 19.50 31.72
N LEU A 398 0.30 18.94 32.77
CA LEU A 398 -0.90 18.10 32.71
C LEU A 398 -2.19 18.90 32.52
N SER A 399 -2.29 20.09 33.13
CA SER A 399 -3.52 20.89 33.14
C SER A 399 -3.98 21.31 31.73
N PRO A 400 -3.12 21.80 30.82
CA PRO A 400 -3.53 22.08 29.43
C PRO A 400 -3.93 20.82 28.68
N ILE A 401 -3.23 19.70 28.83
CA ILE A 401 -3.56 18.43 28.20
C ILE A 401 -4.93 17.94 28.65
N ALA A 402 -5.21 18.02 29.97
CA ALA A 402 -6.50 17.63 30.55
C ALA A 402 -7.67 18.51 30.09
N ARG A 403 -7.43 19.78 29.75
CA ARG A 403 -8.44 20.69 29.20
C ARG A 403 -8.74 20.47 27.73
N THR A 404 -7.76 20.08 26.93
CA THR A 404 -7.87 19.94 25.48
C THR A 404 -8.30 18.55 25.04
N ALA A 405 -8.09 17.52 25.85
CA ALA A 405 -8.47 16.15 25.51
C ALA A 405 -10.00 15.99 25.49
N SER A 406 -10.52 15.44 24.39
CA SER A 406 -11.94 15.19 24.16
C SER A 406 -12.38 13.81 24.66
N THR A 407 -11.43 12.88 24.82
CA THR A 407 -11.65 11.51 25.29
C THR A 407 -10.50 11.03 26.17
N GLU A 408 -10.71 9.96 26.93
CA GLU A 408 -9.64 9.32 27.72
C GLU A 408 -8.50 8.78 26.81
N ALA A 409 -8.85 8.31 25.62
CA ALA A 409 -7.87 7.84 24.64
C ALA A 409 -6.97 8.98 24.12
N ASP A 410 -7.57 10.16 23.83
CA ASP A 410 -6.82 11.36 23.41
C ASP A 410 -5.90 11.84 24.53
N TYR A 411 -6.38 11.81 25.76
CA TYR A 411 -5.60 12.18 26.93
C TYR A 411 -4.37 11.29 27.10
N ALA A 412 -4.56 9.97 27.09
CA ALA A 412 -3.48 9.01 27.19
C ALA A 412 -2.47 9.13 26.03
N ALA A 413 -2.97 9.43 24.82
CA ALA A 413 -2.13 9.66 23.65
C ALA A 413 -1.30 10.95 23.77
N ALA A 414 -1.92 12.03 24.25
CA ALA A 414 -1.25 13.32 24.46
C ALA A 414 -0.17 13.24 25.56
N LEU A 415 -0.44 12.52 26.66
CA LEU A 415 0.57 12.26 27.70
C LEU A 415 1.80 11.52 27.13
N ARG A 416 1.57 10.52 26.28
CA ARG A 416 2.62 9.75 25.64
C ARG A 416 3.43 10.59 24.64
N ALA A 417 2.75 11.46 23.89
CA ALA A 417 3.37 12.29 22.86
C ALA A 417 4.15 13.48 23.47
N HIS A 418 3.93 13.80 24.73
CA HIS A 418 4.56 14.97 25.36
C HIS A 418 6.07 14.73 25.58
N PRO A 419 6.95 15.66 25.13
CA PRO A 419 8.39 15.46 25.16
C PRO A 419 8.99 15.37 26.57
N GLU A 420 8.38 16.01 27.55
CA GLU A 420 8.87 16.08 28.93
C GLU A 420 8.24 15.03 29.86
N LEU A 421 7.12 14.42 29.48
CA LEU A 421 6.33 13.56 30.37
C LEU A 421 6.60 12.06 30.12
N MET A 422 6.45 11.32 31.22
CA MET A 422 6.29 9.87 31.24
C MET A 422 5.01 9.55 32.00
N ALA A 423 4.20 8.59 31.52
CA ALA A 423 2.96 8.20 32.17
C ALA A 423 2.84 6.68 32.24
N ARG A 424 2.25 6.16 33.34
CA ARG A 424 1.94 4.74 33.53
C ARG A 424 0.51 4.57 34.05
N PRO A 425 -0.29 3.69 33.42
CA PRO A 425 -1.59 3.35 33.95
C PRO A 425 -1.48 2.51 35.22
N ARG A 426 -2.47 2.68 36.14
CA ARG A 426 -2.71 1.80 37.25
C ARG A 426 -3.96 0.99 36.98
N PHE A 427 -3.86 -0.32 37.09
CA PHE A 427 -4.96 -1.24 36.81
C PHE A 427 -5.66 -1.67 38.08
N ALA A 428 -6.93 -2.05 37.95
CA ALA A 428 -7.67 -2.72 39.01
C ALA A 428 -6.96 -4.03 39.40
N LYS A 429 -7.09 -4.43 40.64
CA LYS A 429 -6.46 -5.66 41.15
C LYS A 429 -6.95 -6.87 40.34
N GLY A 430 -6.03 -7.58 39.70
CA GLY A 430 -6.35 -8.74 38.86
C GLY A 430 -6.75 -8.40 37.41
N SER A 431 -6.80 -7.13 37.03
CA SER A 431 -7.10 -6.69 35.64
C SER A 431 -5.87 -6.15 34.96
N THR A 432 -5.74 -6.42 33.65
CA THR A 432 -4.72 -5.83 32.76
C THR A 432 -5.33 -4.80 31.80
N THR A 433 -6.63 -4.62 31.83
CA THR A 433 -7.38 -3.76 30.90
C THR A 433 -8.17 -2.67 31.59
N GLU A 434 -8.57 -2.86 32.85
CA GLU A 434 -9.34 -1.89 33.60
C GLU A 434 -8.41 -0.90 34.31
N VAL A 435 -8.28 0.30 33.73
CA VAL A 435 -7.44 1.37 34.29
C VAL A 435 -8.21 2.13 35.33
N THR A 436 -7.69 2.18 36.58
CA THR A 436 -8.29 2.89 37.72
C THR A 436 -7.65 4.24 37.99
N GLY A 437 -6.48 4.50 37.43
CA GLY A 437 -5.74 5.74 37.64
C GLY A 437 -4.43 5.72 36.82
N TYR A 438 -3.60 6.73 37.04
CA TYR A 438 -2.28 6.79 36.37
C TYR A 438 -1.26 7.53 37.26
N VAL A 439 0.00 7.25 37.03
CA VAL A 439 1.14 7.96 37.58
C VAL A 439 1.93 8.63 36.46
N VAL A 440 2.54 9.76 36.77
CA VAL A 440 3.35 10.55 35.84
C VAL A 440 4.70 10.90 36.46
N ALA A 441 5.68 11.10 35.59
CA ALA A 441 7.00 11.61 35.99
C ALA A 441 7.50 12.54 34.87
N LEU A 442 8.41 13.44 35.21
CA LEU A 442 9.26 14.08 34.22
C LEU A 442 10.29 13.07 33.70
N ARG A 443 10.75 13.24 32.47
CA ARG A 443 11.84 12.39 31.94
C ARG A 443 13.09 12.57 32.78
N PRO A 444 13.92 11.53 32.99
CA PRO A 444 15.14 11.61 33.80
C PRO A 444 16.12 12.68 33.36
N SER A 445 16.10 13.07 32.08
CA SER A 445 16.89 14.18 31.54
C SER A 445 16.48 15.57 32.07
N ILE A 446 15.28 15.66 32.67
CA ILE A 446 14.73 16.93 33.23
C ILE A 446 14.74 16.89 34.75
N ALA A 447 14.28 15.79 35.35
CA ALA A 447 14.31 15.57 36.78
C ALA A 447 14.41 14.08 37.10
N ALA A 448 15.36 13.71 37.95
CA ALA A 448 15.60 12.35 38.39
C ALA A 448 15.90 12.32 39.90
N ASP A 449 15.74 11.17 40.51
CA ASP A 449 16.17 10.94 41.90
C ASP A 449 17.72 10.79 41.96
N ALA A 450 18.24 10.55 43.15
CA ALA A 450 19.67 10.40 43.40
C ALA A 450 20.31 9.24 42.62
N ASP A 451 19.49 8.24 42.19
CA ASP A 451 19.92 7.08 41.40
C ASP A 451 19.71 7.33 39.88
N GLY A 452 19.31 8.50 39.45
CA GLY A 452 19.02 8.82 38.06
C GLY A 452 17.69 8.25 37.56
N LYS A 453 16.77 7.83 38.46
CA LYS A 453 15.47 7.23 38.09
C LYS A 453 14.37 8.30 38.04
N PRO A 454 13.31 8.10 37.22
CA PRO A 454 12.16 9.02 37.17
C PRO A 454 11.44 9.12 38.52
N ILE A 455 11.15 10.34 38.94
CA ILE A 455 10.39 10.62 40.16
C ILE A 455 8.88 10.53 39.87
N TRP A 456 8.28 9.40 40.14
CA TRP A 456 6.86 9.14 39.85
C TRP A 456 5.91 9.79 40.87
N ARG A 457 4.89 10.48 40.33
CA ARG A 457 3.79 11.09 41.15
C ARG A 457 2.44 10.52 40.71
N ASN A 458 1.57 10.28 41.67
CA ASN A 458 0.19 9.93 41.38
C ASN A 458 -0.56 11.18 40.93
N ALA A 459 -1.21 11.13 39.76
CA ALA A 459 -1.92 12.28 39.21
C ALA A 459 -3.02 12.83 40.12
N SER A 460 -3.64 11.99 40.97
CA SER A 460 -4.64 12.42 41.96
C SER A 460 -4.09 13.33 43.06
N TYR A 461 -2.78 13.39 43.24
CA TYR A 461 -2.13 14.27 44.22
C TYR A 461 -1.52 15.53 43.61
N LEU A 462 -1.57 15.68 42.29
CA LEU A 462 -0.98 16.81 41.57
C LEU A 462 -1.92 18.03 41.49
N GLY A 463 -3.21 17.85 41.71
CA GLY A 463 -4.19 18.93 41.70
C GLY A 463 -5.62 18.45 41.42
N ASP A 464 -6.58 19.32 41.74
CA ASP A 464 -7.99 19.04 41.52
C ASP A 464 -8.32 18.87 40.06
N GLY A 465 -9.08 17.83 39.73
CA GLY A 465 -9.53 17.53 38.39
C GLY A 465 -8.49 16.82 37.49
N LEU A 466 -7.32 16.40 38.00
CA LEU A 466 -6.34 15.56 37.32
C LEU A 466 -6.47 14.07 37.65
N ALA A 467 -7.28 13.71 38.66
CA ALA A 467 -7.59 12.31 38.91
C ALA A 467 -8.39 11.73 37.73
N LEU A 468 -8.07 10.49 37.32
CA LEU A 468 -8.71 9.88 36.15
C LEU A 468 -10.25 9.79 36.29
N LYS A 469 -10.75 9.57 37.52
CA LYS A 469 -12.19 9.58 37.81
C LYS A 469 -12.84 10.93 37.51
N ASP A 470 -12.15 12.05 37.80
CA ASP A 470 -12.67 13.40 37.58
C ASP A 470 -12.63 13.79 36.10
N LEU A 471 -11.59 13.34 35.40
CA LEU A 471 -11.46 13.49 33.95
C LEU A 471 -12.52 12.70 33.20
N ARG A 472 -12.81 11.47 33.62
CA ARG A 472 -13.90 10.64 33.05
C ARG A 472 -15.27 11.27 33.15
N GLY A 473 -15.52 12.04 34.17
CA GLY A 473 -16.78 12.81 34.33
C GLY A 473 -17.00 13.85 33.24
N ARG A 474 -15.96 14.21 32.46
CA ARG A 474 -16.01 15.20 31.38
C ARG A 474 -16.04 14.57 29.97
N TRP A 475 -15.73 13.28 29.84
CA TRP A 475 -15.58 12.58 28.60
C TRP A 475 -16.75 11.66 28.28
N PRO A 476 -17.00 11.35 26.99
CA PRO A 476 -18.02 10.38 26.61
C PRO A 476 -17.71 8.99 27.17
N ASP A 477 -18.68 8.38 27.86
CA ASP A 477 -18.55 7.05 28.43
C ASP A 477 -19.43 6.05 27.66
N SER A 478 -18.84 5.43 26.60
CA SER A 478 -19.43 4.31 25.87
C SER A 478 -18.48 3.12 25.88
N GLU A 479 -18.98 1.95 25.59
CA GLU A 479 -18.15 0.73 25.47
C GLU A 479 -17.02 0.92 24.46
N THR A 480 -17.27 1.62 23.37
CA THR A 480 -16.27 1.95 22.34
C THR A 480 -15.19 2.87 22.91
N HIS A 481 -15.56 3.92 23.63
CA HIS A 481 -14.60 4.84 24.25
C HIS A 481 -13.76 4.15 25.34
N ARG A 482 -14.34 3.26 26.15
CA ARG A 482 -13.58 2.46 27.14
C ARG A 482 -12.57 1.53 26.47
N LYS A 483 -12.94 0.88 25.36
CA LYS A 483 -12.02 0.04 24.59
C LYS A 483 -10.87 0.84 23.99
N LEU A 484 -11.15 2.02 23.42
CA LEU A 484 -10.13 2.93 22.88
C LEU A 484 -9.19 3.43 23.98
N ALA A 485 -9.73 3.81 25.14
CA ALA A 485 -8.96 4.25 26.30
C ALA A 485 -8.03 3.13 26.80
N ALA A 486 -8.54 1.92 27.00
CA ALA A 486 -7.74 0.75 27.41
C ALA A 486 -6.57 0.48 26.44
N ALA A 487 -6.83 0.56 25.12
CA ALA A 487 -5.80 0.41 24.10
C ALA A 487 -4.76 1.55 24.14
N ALA A 488 -5.18 2.80 24.38
CA ALA A 488 -4.28 3.94 24.50
C ALA A 488 -3.38 3.84 25.75
N TRP A 489 -3.93 3.43 26.89
CA TRP A 489 -3.17 3.19 28.11
C TRP A 489 -2.24 1.98 28.03
N ALA A 490 -2.62 0.92 27.33
CA ALA A 490 -1.74 -0.24 27.09
C ALA A 490 -0.47 0.17 26.33
N ARG A 491 -0.59 1.08 25.36
CA ARG A 491 0.57 1.65 24.62
C ARG A 491 1.48 2.48 25.52
N THR A 492 0.91 3.24 26.45
CA THR A 492 1.67 4.03 27.42
C THR A 492 2.52 3.14 28.34
N ARG A 493 2.09 1.90 28.62
CA ARG A 493 2.84 0.92 29.41
C ARG A 493 4.02 0.30 28.65
N SER A 494 3.90 0.09 27.33
CA SER A 494 4.97 -0.52 26.55
C SER A 494 6.17 0.40 26.35
N ASP A 495 5.96 1.72 26.37
CA ASP A 495 7.04 2.71 26.21
C ASP A 495 7.96 2.83 27.44
N THR A 496 7.58 2.25 28.58
CA THR A 496 8.38 2.37 29.83
C THR A 496 9.43 1.28 30.03
N THR A 497 9.51 0.28 29.16
CA THR A 497 10.43 -0.84 29.31
C THR A 497 11.73 -0.69 28.51
N HIS A 498 11.86 0.32 27.65
CA HIS A 498 13.11 0.64 26.96
C HIS A 498 13.32 2.15 26.91
N THR A 499 13.98 2.70 27.92
CA THR A 499 14.80 3.91 27.77
C THR A 499 15.94 3.51 26.84
N ARG A 500 15.74 3.65 25.52
CA ARG A 500 16.81 3.53 24.55
C ARG A 500 17.71 4.74 24.76
N GLN A 501 18.82 4.52 25.45
CA GLN A 501 19.92 5.47 25.54
C GLN A 501 20.48 5.65 24.14
N SER A 502 20.76 6.91 23.71
CA SER A 502 21.50 7.15 22.48
C SER A 502 22.84 6.40 22.60
N ASP A 503 23.04 5.44 21.73
CA ASP A 503 24.27 4.67 21.66
C ASP A 503 25.13 5.25 20.51
N PRO A 504 26.14 6.08 20.82
CA PRO A 504 27.02 6.66 19.80
C PRO A 504 27.78 5.58 19.05
N ASP A 505 28.01 4.40 19.65
CA ASP A 505 28.67 3.28 19.00
C ASP A 505 27.75 2.61 17.99
N ALA A 506 26.45 2.52 18.27
CA ALA A 506 25.45 2.04 17.32
C ALA A 506 25.35 2.95 16.08
N ALA A 507 25.33 4.28 16.26
CA ALA A 507 25.31 5.22 15.16
C ALA A 507 26.61 5.18 14.34
N ARG A 508 27.77 4.98 15.00
CA ARG A 508 29.07 4.81 14.32
C ARG A 508 29.10 3.52 13.49
N SER A 509 28.62 2.42 14.05
CA SER A 509 28.47 1.13 13.35
C SER A 509 27.53 1.23 12.16
N ALA A 510 26.40 1.92 12.31
CA ALA A 510 25.45 2.16 11.21
C ALA A 510 26.08 3.02 10.10
N HIS A 511 26.91 4.00 10.43
CA HIS A 511 27.66 4.80 9.45
C HIS A 511 28.66 3.96 8.66
N GLU A 512 29.40 3.09 9.32
CA GLU A 512 30.34 2.17 8.66
C GLU A 512 29.60 1.20 7.72
N ASP A 513 28.48 0.66 8.18
CA ASP A 513 27.64 -0.23 7.36
C ASP A 513 27.00 0.52 6.17
N ALA A 514 26.56 1.76 6.34
CA ALA A 514 26.04 2.59 5.26
C ALA A 514 27.11 2.88 4.19
N ARG A 515 28.35 3.23 4.63
CA ARG A 515 29.48 3.40 3.71
C ARG A 515 29.87 2.12 2.99
N ARG A 516 29.80 0.99 3.66
CA ARG A 516 30.06 -0.33 3.05
C ARG A 516 29.00 -0.65 2.01
N TRP A 517 27.74 -0.36 2.32
CA TRP A 517 26.63 -0.56 1.42
C TRP A 517 26.75 0.34 0.18
N GLU A 518 27.00 1.61 0.36
CA GLU A 518 27.23 2.55 -0.73
C GLU A 518 28.33 2.03 -1.67
N ARG A 519 29.50 1.66 -1.14
CA ARG A 519 30.59 1.11 -1.96
C ARG A 519 30.21 -0.16 -2.69
N THR A 520 29.42 -1.04 -2.05
CA THR A 520 28.94 -2.27 -2.67
C THR A 520 28.03 -1.97 -3.85
N VAL A 521 27.12 -1.03 -3.70
CA VAL A 521 26.13 -0.68 -4.75
C VAL A 521 26.79 0.14 -5.86
N THR A 522 27.58 1.16 -5.51
CA THR A 522 28.25 2.02 -6.51
C THR A 522 29.34 1.29 -7.29
N GLY A 523 29.92 0.23 -6.70
CA GLY A 523 30.89 -0.63 -7.36
C GLY A 523 30.31 -1.60 -8.41
N VAL A 524 28.99 -1.70 -8.53
CA VAL A 524 28.34 -2.50 -9.57
C VAL A 524 28.44 -1.77 -10.91
N SER A 525 29.33 -2.22 -11.77
CA SER A 525 29.56 -1.63 -13.10
C SER A 525 28.42 -1.89 -14.08
N ASP A 526 27.82 -3.09 -14.05
CA ASP A 526 26.70 -3.46 -14.91
C ASP A 526 25.38 -2.84 -14.39
N LYS A 527 24.98 -1.73 -15.02
CA LYS A 527 23.73 -1.03 -14.71
C LYS A 527 22.47 -1.83 -15.10
N THR A 528 22.60 -2.87 -15.90
CA THR A 528 21.49 -3.75 -16.33
C THR A 528 21.32 -4.94 -15.40
N SER A 529 22.23 -5.14 -14.44
CA SER A 529 22.17 -6.23 -13.47
C SER A 529 20.88 -6.20 -12.63
N ARG A 530 20.30 -7.38 -12.44
CA ARG A 530 19.10 -7.56 -11.61
C ARG A 530 19.34 -7.31 -10.12
N GLY A 531 20.58 -7.28 -9.68
CA GLY A 531 20.97 -6.96 -8.31
C GLY A 531 20.50 -5.59 -7.84
N TRP A 532 20.29 -4.66 -8.78
CA TRP A 532 19.81 -3.31 -8.48
C TRP A 532 18.41 -3.29 -7.86
N HIS A 533 17.52 -4.20 -8.25
CA HIS A 533 16.18 -4.32 -7.66
C HIS A 533 16.23 -4.80 -6.20
N SER A 534 17.16 -5.71 -5.88
CA SER A 534 17.38 -6.13 -4.49
C SER A 534 18.02 -5.01 -3.66
N ALA A 535 18.97 -4.27 -4.25
CA ALA A 535 19.58 -3.11 -3.60
C ALA A 535 18.53 -2.02 -3.30
N ALA A 536 17.58 -1.81 -4.21
CA ALA A 536 16.47 -0.88 -4.00
C ALA A 536 15.60 -1.30 -2.81
N ALA A 537 15.26 -2.60 -2.68
CA ALA A 537 14.47 -3.12 -1.56
C ALA A 537 15.18 -2.93 -0.20
N ASP A 538 16.47 -3.27 -0.12
CA ASP A 538 17.26 -3.15 1.10
C ASP A 538 17.50 -1.66 1.48
N THR A 539 17.71 -0.79 0.49
CA THR A 539 17.84 0.66 0.72
C THR A 539 16.51 1.29 1.15
N ALA A 540 15.39 0.86 0.54
CA ALA A 540 14.06 1.30 0.95
C ALA A 540 13.76 0.95 2.41
N ALA A 541 14.21 -0.22 2.88
CA ALA A 541 14.06 -0.63 4.27
C ALA A 541 14.88 0.27 5.23
N ALA A 542 16.11 0.63 4.86
CA ALA A 542 16.93 1.55 5.66
C ALA A 542 16.30 2.95 5.76
N VAL A 543 15.80 3.49 4.63
CA VAL A 543 15.09 4.78 4.61
C VAL A 543 13.79 4.72 5.42
N GLY A 544 13.02 3.63 5.28
CA GLY A 544 11.79 3.42 6.05
C GLY A 544 12.04 3.29 7.56
N ALA A 545 13.17 2.69 7.97
CA ALA A 545 13.59 2.65 9.37
C ALA A 545 13.92 4.04 9.90
N ALA A 546 14.65 4.86 9.12
CA ALA A 546 14.90 6.26 9.45
C ALA A 546 13.60 7.06 9.61
N ALA A 547 12.62 6.86 8.72
CA ALA A 547 11.32 7.50 8.83
C ALA A 547 10.57 7.16 10.12
N ARG A 548 10.77 5.98 10.68
CA ARG A 548 10.14 5.54 11.94
C ARG A 548 10.68 6.27 13.17
N THR A 549 11.92 6.74 13.11
CA THR A 549 12.60 7.44 14.20
C THR A 549 12.61 8.96 14.01
N ALA A 550 12.30 9.45 12.82
CA ALA A 550 12.22 10.86 12.49
C ALA A 550 10.98 11.55 13.08
N ASN A 551 11.01 12.88 13.18
CA ASN A 551 9.82 13.67 13.47
C ASN A 551 8.80 13.57 12.32
N PRO A 552 7.51 13.88 12.53
CA PRO A 552 6.47 13.69 11.52
C PRO A 552 6.72 14.42 10.19
N ALA A 553 7.32 15.60 10.20
CA ALA A 553 7.62 16.36 9.00
C ALA A 553 8.70 15.67 8.15
N ASP A 554 9.81 15.29 8.78
CA ASP A 554 10.91 14.58 8.12
C ASP A 554 10.48 13.17 7.69
N ALA A 555 9.67 12.49 8.50
CA ALA A 555 9.14 11.17 8.19
C ALA A 555 8.37 11.15 6.87
N ALA A 556 7.62 12.21 6.54
CA ALA A 556 6.88 12.29 5.28
C ALA A 556 7.81 12.25 4.05
N HIS A 557 8.94 12.96 4.10
CA HIS A 557 9.93 12.97 3.02
C HIS A 557 10.65 11.63 2.89
N LEU A 558 11.09 11.07 4.01
CA LEU A 558 11.72 9.75 4.06
C LEU A 558 10.78 8.65 3.58
N ASN A 559 9.50 8.70 3.92
CA ASN A 559 8.50 7.76 3.44
C ASN A 559 8.34 7.82 1.92
N ARG A 560 8.29 9.01 1.33
CA ARG A 560 8.23 9.17 -0.14
C ARG A 560 9.45 8.55 -0.84
N LEU A 561 10.64 8.74 -0.28
CA LEU A 561 11.86 8.14 -0.83
C LEU A 561 11.82 6.60 -0.68
N ALA A 562 11.41 6.07 0.47
CA ALA A 562 11.27 4.64 0.69
C ALA A 562 10.28 4.01 -0.28
N ASP A 563 9.15 4.67 -0.55
CA ASP A 563 8.14 4.19 -1.50
C ASP A 563 8.63 4.24 -2.94
N SER A 564 9.34 5.31 -3.33
CA SER A 564 9.94 5.44 -4.66
C SER A 564 10.95 4.33 -4.92
N LEU A 565 11.83 4.02 -3.96
CA LEU A 565 12.77 2.89 -4.03
C LEU A 565 12.03 1.55 -4.04
N SER A 566 10.97 1.41 -3.24
CA SER A 566 10.15 0.20 -3.20
C SER A 566 9.42 -0.07 -4.52
N SER A 567 9.07 0.97 -5.28
CA SER A 567 8.41 0.83 -6.57
C SER A 567 9.27 0.12 -7.61
N VAL A 568 10.59 0.21 -7.49
CA VAL A 568 11.57 -0.48 -8.36
C VAL A 568 12.17 -1.73 -7.73
N SER A 569 11.80 -2.05 -6.49
CA SER A 569 12.19 -3.31 -5.86
C SER A 569 11.51 -4.47 -6.62
N GLY A 570 12.26 -5.50 -6.93
CA GLY A 570 11.74 -6.63 -7.69
C GLY A 570 12.39 -7.94 -7.28
N HIS A 571 11.70 -9.05 -7.60
CA HIS A 571 12.22 -10.38 -7.35
C HIS A 571 12.35 -11.20 -8.61
N ARG A 572 13.58 -11.64 -8.88
CA ARG A 572 13.81 -12.94 -9.51
C ARG A 572 14.78 -13.71 -8.63
N ARG A 573 14.50 -15.02 -8.44
CA ARG A 573 15.44 -15.95 -7.79
C ARG A 573 16.84 -15.70 -8.34
N PRO A 574 17.84 -15.45 -7.49
CA PRO A 574 19.21 -15.62 -7.90
C PRO A 574 19.35 -17.08 -8.36
N THR A 575 19.90 -17.29 -9.55
CA THR A 575 20.18 -18.62 -10.10
C THR A 575 21.22 -19.39 -9.27
N ARG A 576 21.78 -18.74 -8.26
CA ARG A 576 22.70 -19.32 -7.28
C ARG A 576 22.42 -18.67 -5.92
N ALA A 577 22.04 -19.45 -4.93
CA ALA A 577 21.95 -18.97 -3.56
C ALA A 577 23.31 -18.37 -3.15
N PRO A 578 23.37 -17.13 -2.65
CA PRO A 578 24.62 -16.64 -2.07
C PRO A 578 24.99 -17.56 -0.89
N ALA A 579 26.22 -18.01 -0.86
CA ALA A 579 26.75 -18.96 0.11
C ALA A 579 26.82 -18.42 1.56
N ALA A 580 26.39 -17.17 1.80
CA ALA A 580 26.38 -16.58 3.14
C ALA A 580 25.05 -15.87 3.39
N ARG A 581 24.29 -16.39 4.33
CA ARG A 581 23.07 -15.83 4.93
C ARG A 581 23.39 -14.65 5.86
N SER A 582 24.39 -13.81 5.54
CA SER A 582 24.69 -12.64 6.33
C SER A 582 23.78 -11.47 5.90
N ARG A 583 23.26 -10.74 6.85
CA ARG A 583 22.58 -9.48 6.61
C ARG A 583 23.42 -8.57 5.70
N THR A 584 22.82 -8.02 4.65
CA THR A 584 23.47 -6.94 3.90
C THR A 584 23.76 -5.77 4.85
N SER A 585 24.77 -4.96 4.53
CA SER A 585 25.06 -3.77 5.32
C SER A 585 23.87 -2.83 5.41
N ALA A 586 23.02 -2.72 4.35
CA ALA A 586 21.78 -1.95 4.39
C ALA A 586 20.76 -2.49 5.40
N ARG A 587 20.63 -3.79 5.53
CA ARG A 587 19.73 -4.40 6.52
C ARG A 587 20.23 -4.18 7.95
N ARG A 588 21.55 -4.18 8.18
CA ARG A 588 22.12 -3.79 9.48
C ARG A 588 21.84 -2.32 9.80
N VAL A 589 21.99 -1.42 8.83
CA VAL A 589 21.58 -0.02 8.98
C VAL A 589 20.10 0.09 9.37
N ALA A 590 19.20 -0.64 8.69
CA ALA A 590 17.79 -0.63 9.01
C ALA A 590 17.50 -1.12 10.43
N ALA A 591 18.17 -2.20 10.88
CA ALA A 591 18.03 -2.74 12.23
C ALA A 591 18.51 -1.74 13.29
N THR A 592 19.68 -1.13 13.08
CA THR A 592 20.26 -0.15 14.02
C THR A 592 19.40 1.12 14.06
N MET A 593 18.90 1.62 12.93
CA MET A 593 17.98 2.76 12.88
C MET A 593 16.65 2.46 13.58
N LEU A 594 16.09 1.27 13.40
CA LEU A 594 14.86 0.87 14.08
C LEU A 594 15.05 0.74 15.59
N ALA A 595 16.28 0.40 16.03
CA ALA A 595 16.66 0.33 17.43
C ALA A 595 16.99 1.68 18.06
N ALA A 596 17.33 2.71 17.28
CA ALA A 596 17.68 4.05 17.75
C ALA A 596 16.48 4.78 18.38
N SER A 597 16.76 5.72 19.29
CA SER A 597 15.73 6.58 19.86
C SER A 597 15.33 7.70 18.89
N ARG A 598 14.11 8.26 19.04
CA ARG A 598 13.61 9.36 18.22
C ARG A 598 14.39 10.67 18.40
N ASP A 599 15.10 10.80 19.50
CA ASP A 599 15.82 12.04 19.87
C ASP A 599 17.26 12.06 19.33
N ASP A 600 17.72 11.01 18.66
CA ASP A 600 19.06 10.90 18.09
C ASP A 600 19.20 11.60 16.72
N THR A 601 18.97 12.90 16.67
CA THR A 601 19.31 13.74 15.49
C THR A 601 20.77 14.16 15.47
N THR A 602 21.68 13.26 15.79
CA THR A 602 23.11 13.56 15.83
C THR A 602 23.67 13.78 14.42
N LEU A 603 24.77 14.54 14.32
CA LEU A 603 25.54 14.72 13.07
C LEU A 603 25.88 13.38 12.41
N LEU A 604 26.04 12.34 13.22
CA LEU A 604 26.38 10.99 12.76
C LEU A 604 25.21 10.32 12.01
N TRP A 605 23.96 10.48 12.47
CA TRP A 605 22.78 9.99 11.75
C TRP A 605 22.56 10.74 10.43
N ARG A 606 22.90 12.03 10.38
CA ARG A 606 22.91 12.77 9.11
C ARG A 606 23.96 12.22 8.14
N ALA A 607 25.14 11.84 8.65
CA ALA A 607 26.17 11.20 7.83
C ALA A 607 25.71 9.82 7.31
N VAL A 608 25.01 9.01 8.11
CA VAL A 608 24.39 7.75 7.66
C VAL A 608 23.41 8.02 6.52
N MET A 609 22.53 8.99 6.68
CA MET A 609 21.53 9.33 5.64
C MET A 609 22.18 9.85 4.36
N LYS A 610 23.28 10.59 4.44
CA LYS A 610 24.03 11.01 3.26
C LYS A 610 24.51 9.82 2.41
N GLN A 611 25.01 8.76 3.04
CA GLN A 611 25.43 7.54 2.34
C GLN A 611 24.24 6.81 1.73
N VAL A 612 23.11 6.76 2.45
CA VAL A 612 21.86 6.15 1.95
C VAL A 612 21.32 6.91 0.74
N LEU A 613 21.40 8.25 0.73
CA LEU A 613 20.98 9.05 -0.41
C LEU A 613 21.90 8.88 -1.62
N ALA A 614 23.21 8.80 -1.42
CA ALA A 614 24.17 8.49 -2.48
C ALA A 614 23.89 7.11 -3.11
N THR A 615 23.58 6.11 -2.28
CA THR A 615 23.16 4.80 -2.75
C THR A 615 21.86 4.87 -3.55
N SER A 616 20.88 5.65 -3.08
CA SER A 616 19.61 5.85 -3.77
C SER A 616 19.78 6.51 -5.15
N ALA A 617 20.73 7.44 -5.27
CA ALA A 617 21.09 8.07 -6.54
C ALA A 617 21.66 7.05 -7.53
N ALA A 618 22.59 6.19 -7.08
CA ALA A 618 23.15 5.12 -7.91
C ALA A 618 22.07 4.12 -8.39
N ILE A 619 21.09 3.80 -7.54
CA ILE A 619 19.94 2.98 -7.90
C ILE A 619 19.09 3.69 -8.96
N SER A 620 18.83 4.98 -8.80
CA SER A 620 18.09 5.78 -9.79
C SER A 620 18.77 5.75 -11.16
N ASP A 621 20.10 5.91 -11.20
CA ASP A 621 20.86 5.89 -12.45
C ASP A 621 20.80 4.50 -13.12
N ALA A 622 20.86 3.43 -12.33
CA ALA A 622 20.70 2.08 -12.87
C ALA A 622 19.29 1.85 -13.42
N MET A 623 18.25 2.35 -12.75
CA MET A 623 16.87 2.26 -13.25
C MET A 623 16.68 3.03 -14.55
N ALA A 624 17.27 4.20 -14.68
CA ALA A 624 17.27 4.96 -15.95
C ALA A 624 17.94 4.18 -17.07
N ALA A 625 19.10 3.57 -16.80
CA ALA A 625 19.82 2.75 -17.77
C ALA A 625 19.04 1.47 -18.20
N GLN A 626 18.14 0.98 -17.34
CA GLN A 626 17.26 -0.16 -17.63
C GLN A 626 15.95 0.25 -18.32
N GLY A 627 15.78 1.52 -18.71
CA GLY A 627 14.56 2.03 -19.35
C GLY A 627 13.44 2.43 -18.42
N HIS A 628 13.66 2.40 -17.08
CA HIS A 628 12.69 2.81 -16.06
C HIS A 628 12.79 4.32 -15.76
N ALA A 629 12.74 5.17 -16.81
CA ALA A 629 13.01 6.60 -16.71
C ALA A 629 12.07 7.33 -15.72
N ARG A 630 10.78 6.98 -15.70
CA ARG A 630 9.79 7.60 -14.80
C ARG A 630 10.11 7.30 -13.34
N GLN A 631 10.38 6.04 -13.01
CA GLN A 631 10.72 5.63 -11.65
C GLN A 631 12.05 6.23 -11.19
N ALA A 632 13.03 6.28 -12.08
CA ALA A 632 14.29 6.97 -11.82
C ALA A 632 14.08 8.46 -11.51
N ALA A 633 13.23 9.15 -12.26
CA ALA A 633 12.87 10.53 -12.00
C ALA A 633 12.15 10.71 -10.64
N GLN A 634 11.24 9.80 -10.28
CA GLN A 634 10.57 9.81 -8.97
C GLN A 634 11.56 9.62 -7.82
N ILE A 635 12.51 8.69 -7.94
CA ILE A 635 13.56 8.50 -6.93
C ILE A 635 14.41 9.76 -6.81
N ARG A 636 14.84 10.38 -7.92
CA ARG A 636 15.64 11.62 -7.89
C ARG A 636 14.88 12.77 -7.23
N ALA A 637 13.60 12.96 -7.56
CA ALA A 637 12.78 13.99 -6.94
C ALA A 637 12.66 13.78 -5.42
N ALA A 638 12.46 12.53 -4.98
CA ALA A 638 12.39 12.19 -3.57
C ALA A 638 13.73 12.35 -2.84
N ILE A 639 14.87 12.10 -3.51
CA ILE A 639 16.22 12.40 -2.96
C ILE A 639 16.37 13.90 -2.71
N VAL A 640 16.11 14.74 -3.72
CA VAL A 640 16.23 16.20 -3.61
C VAL A 640 15.34 16.75 -2.50
N ASP A 641 14.12 16.26 -2.40
CA ASP A 641 13.18 16.63 -1.35
C ASP A 641 13.70 16.23 0.05
N THR A 642 14.22 15.01 0.19
CA THR A 642 14.80 14.52 1.46
C THR A 642 16.08 15.27 1.82
N GLU A 643 16.97 15.58 0.88
CA GLU A 643 18.17 16.38 1.11
C GLU A 643 17.83 17.77 1.62
N ARG A 644 16.89 18.45 0.96
CA ARG A 644 16.48 19.80 1.31
C ARG A 644 15.88 19.88 2.72
N GLN A 645 15.05 18.92 3.08
CA GLN A 645 14.28 18.97 4.32
C GLN A 645 15.00 18.29 5.48
N TYR A 646 15.64 17.14 5.27
CA TYR A 646 16.22 16.33 6.34
C TYR A 646 17.70 16.62 6.61
N ILE A 647 18.50 16.89 5.56
CA ILE A 647 19.95 17.14 5.72
C ILE A 647 20.27 18.63 5.84
N GLY A 648 19.38 19.51 5.32
CA GLY A 648 19.55 20.96 5.35
C GLY A 648 20.27 21.52 4.13
N ARG A 649 20.26 22.86 3.98
CA ARG A 649 20.72 23.62 2.80
C ARG A 649 22.23 23.53 2.44
N ALA A 650 23.02 22.73 3.14
CA ALA A 650 24.46 22.68 2.97
C ALA A 650 24.96 21.82 1.79
N TYR A 651 24.07 21.14 1.09
CA TYR A 651 24.43 20.31 -0.06
C TYR A 651 23.71 20.79 -1.31
N ALA A 652 24.38 21.62 -2.11
CA ALA A 652 24.01 21.82 -3.50
C ALA A 652 24.54 20.60 -4.29
N PRO A 653 23.69 19.81 -4.97
CA PRO A 653 24.19 18.74 -5.83
C PRO A 653 25.09 19.36 -6.90
N ASP A 654 26.22 18.72 -7.20
CA ASP A 654 27.06 19.12 -8.31
C ASP A 654 26.29 18.94 -9.61
N THR A 655 25.68 20.03 -10.08
CA THR A 655 24.85 20.04 -11.29
C THR A 655 25.66 19.73 -12.56
N ARG A 656 27.00 19.62 -12.46
CA ARG A 656 27.87 19.28 -13.60
C ARG A 656 27.78 17.82 -14.04
N SER A 657 27.31 16.92 -13.17
CA SER A 657 27.13 15.49 -13.53
C SER A 657 25.80 15.19 -14.24
N VAL A 658 24.83 16.09 -14.15
CA VAL A 658 23.48 15.88 -14.75
C VAL A 658 23.42 16.36 -16.21
N SER A 659 24.38 17.20 -16.67
CA SER A 659 24.35 17.80 -18.01
C SER A 659 24.89 16.91 -19.12
N ARG A 660 25.24 15.64 -18.89
CA ARG A 660 25.92 14.80 -19.89
C ARG A 660 25.08 13.68 -20.52
N VAL A 661 23.80 13.60 -20.30
CA VAL A 661 22.93 12.62 -20.98
C VAL A 661 21.67 13.31 -21.48
N VAL A 662 21.84 14.37 -22.27
CA VAL A 662 20.86 14.77 -23.28
C VAL A 662 21.55 14.55 -24.63
N PRO A 663 21.07 13.68 -25.51
CA PRO A 663 21.59 13.66 -26.88
C PRO A 663 21.23 15.00 -27.50
N SER A 664 22.26 15.79 -27.79
CA SER A 664 22.13 17.02 -28.56
C SER A 664 21.66 16.63 -29.97
N HIS A 665 20.38 16.79 -30.23
CA HIS A 665 19.94 16.96 -31.61
C HIS A 665 20.42 18.34 -32.02
N SER A 666 21.55 18.37 -32.75
CA SER A 666 21.99 19.54 -33.48
C SER A 666 20.89 19.95 -34.45
N PRO A 667 20.45 21.21 -34.48
CA PRO A 667 19.55 21.67 -35.53
C PRO A 667 20.29 21.62 -36.84
N VAL A 668 19.74 20.89 -37.81
CA VAL A 668 20.19 20.91 -39.19
C VAL A 668 20.15 22.36 -39.68
N SER A 669 21.32 22.94 -39.90
CA SER A 669 21.52 24.25 -40.52
C SER A 669 20.82 24.25 -41.89
N LYS A 670 19.73 25.00 -42.02
CA LYS A 670 19.16 25.33 -43.35
C LYS A 670 20.20 26.18 -44.07
N ARG A 671 20.85 25.58 -45.04
CA ARG A 671 21.61 26.32 -46.05
C ARG A 671 20.67 27.26 -46.78
N SER A 672 20.89 28.56 -46.59
CA SER A 672 20.32 29.63 -47.41
C SER A 672 20.68 29.44 -48.87
N ALA A 673 19.69 29.37 -49.72
CA ALA A 673 19.85 29.42 -51.19
C ALA A 673 20.31 30.82 -51.61
N PRO A 674 21.17 30.93 -52.60
CA PRO A 674 21.63 32.23 -53.07
C PRO A 674 20.52 32.96 -53.82
N THR A 675 20.32 34.22 -53.47
CA THR A 675 19.48 35.21 -54.18
C THR A 675 19.97 35.40 -55.57
N ARG A 676 19.16 35.08 -56.57
CA ARG A 676 19.36 35.41 -57.98
C ARG A 676 18.86 36.85 -58.17
N LYS A 677 19.78 37.72 -58.60
CA LYS A 677 19.45 39.06 -59.08
C LYS A 677 18.58 38.97 -60.33
N GLU A 678 17.47 39.67 -60.31
CA GLU A 678 16.74 40.04 -61.51
C GLU A 678 17.59 40.99 -62.36
N GLY A 679 17.86 40.60 -63.57
CA GLY A 679 18.38 41.43 -64.66
C GLY A 679 17.30 41.56 -65.70
N ASP A 680 16.90 42.77 -65.87
CA ASP A 680 16.09 43.37 -66.88
C ASP A 680 16.40 42.88 -68.32
N LEU A 681 15.39 42.65 -69.11
CA LEU A 681 15.31 42.92 -70.55
C LEU A 681 14.05 42.27 -71.17
N GLY A 682 13.04 42.96 -71.48
CA GLY A 682 12.70 43.67 -72.64
C GLY A 682 12.24 42.75 -73.81
N ARG A 683 10.96 42.74 -74.07
CA ARG A 683 10.05 42.45 -75.18
C ARG A 683 9.10 41.30 -75.01
#